data_510fd6ef738d5396a4064cb52c4bfbb3
#
_entry.id   510fd6ef738d5396a4064cb52c4bfbb3
#
_cell.length_a   1.000
_cell.length_b   1.000
_cell.length_c   1.000
_cell.angle_alpha   90.00
_cell.angle_beta   90.00
_cell.angle_gamma   90.00
#
_symmetry.space_group_name_H-M   'P 1'
#
loop_
_entity.id
_entity.type
_entity.pdbx_description
1 polymer ?
#
loop_
_entity_poly.entity_id
_entity_poly.type
_entity_poly.pdbx_seq_one_letter_code
_entity_poly.pdbx_strand_id
1 'polypeptide(L)'
;MLTRTLLSALLSLMATTSLMAQLTIKDLTDGKYRPESENVEAMADGESFSRLEEGKRIVRCSFKDGKTLETLFDADNVRGRVKIKEVCDYIISPKEDNILIETEHQQIYRRSGKGKWYIYSIKNKTLAPLSDGDAQEQPLWSPDGYMVAFVRDGDLFLVKLLFNNSESQITKDGELNKVINGKPDWVYEEEFIFTRAFCFNADATMLCWMRFDESEVPAYSFPLYKGLETERKEFLTYPGTFEYKYPMAGERNSIVTVHSFDIKSRVTRKLSLPVETDGYVPRIMPTSYPEKIVCLTQNRHQDQLSVYVCNPRSTECRLVLTDDVKPYVSETAYEDFRIVSDGFIYKSERSGTAQLYHCSINGGAPRALTSGEWPVVEFYGYNAKEGNIYYSAKDGSPLREAVFVCDSKGKVKKLSQREGVNEAVFSTNCRYFLNKWSNIDTPPVFTLCDGSNGKVLTTLEDNSELRNRLSSIRLGSKEFFTFTTTEGVTLNGWMVKPADFNAGRKYPVVMFQYSGPGAQQVVDSWSAGNMGGCLYEEYLAEEGFICVCVDGRGTGGRGAEFEKQTYQHLGYLEARDQVETALWLARQPYVDSKRIGIWGWSYGGYCTLMSMSEGRPVFAAGVAVAPVTSYRYYDTIYTERFMRTPNENPDGYADNAISRATRLSGRLLICQGTADDNVHYRNVAEYAEALIQADKDFYQIDFTNRNHSISGGNTRAFLFRQITNWFKQM
;
A
#
# COMPACT_ATOMS: atom_id res chain seq x y z
N MET A 1 40.88 -13.98 -60.13
CA MET A 1 41.07 -13.28 -58.84
C MET A 1 39.87 -12.43 -58.43
N LEU A 2 38.85 -12.27 -59.22
CA LEU A 2 37.64 -11.47 -58.88
C LEU A 2 36.50 -12.26 -58.14
N THR A 3 36.57 -13.57 -58.09
CA THR A 3 35.52 -14.40 -57.51
C THR A 3 35.71 -14.74 -56.03
N ARG A 4 36.87 -14.47 -55.45
CA ARG A 4 37.14 -14.66 -54.05
C ARG A 4 36.85 -13.44 -53.17
N THR A 5 36.83 -12.25 -53.76
CA THR A 5 36.57 -10.99 -53.03
C THR A 5 35.09 -10.68 -52.80
N LEU A 6 34.19 -11.25 -53.64
CA LEU A 6 32.75 -11.10 -53.46
C LEU A 6 32.13 -12.06 -52.42
N LEU A 7 32.76 -13.24 -52.16
CA LEU A 7 32.30 -14.16 -51.11
C LEU A 7 32.72 -13.66 -49.70
N SER A 8 33.80 -12.91 -49.53
CA SER A 8 34.23 -12.34 -48.27
C SER A 8 33.40 -11.11 -47.89
N ALA A 9 32.84 -10.37 -48.85
CA ALA A 9 31.97 -9.23 -48.61
C ALA A 9 30.52 -9.65 -48.25
N LEU A 10 30.05 -10.80 -48.75
CA LEU A 10 28.76 -11.34 -48.33
C LEU A 10 28.78 -12.05 -46.99
N LEU A 11 29.93 -12.57 -46.52
CA LEU A 11 30.06 -13.15 -45.17
C LEU A 11 30.28 -12.09 -44.06
N SER A 12 30.70 -10.87 -44.40
CA SER A 12 30.83 -9.78 -43.43
C SER A 12 29.56 -8.93 -43.23
N LEU A 13 28.49 -9.19 -44.04
CA LEU A 13 27.18 -8.54 -43.85
C LEU A 13 26.16 -9.41 -43.08
N MET A 14 26.58 -10.59 -42.63
CA MET A 14 25.70 -11.52 -41.89
C MET A 14 26.05 -11.66 -40.39
N ALA A 15 26.78 -10.76 -39.80
CA ALA A 15 27.15 -10.92 -38.38
C ALA A 15 27.22 -9.60 -37.61
N THR A 16 26.10 -8.87 -37.54
CA THR A 16 25.79 -8.01 -36.42
C THR A 16 24.29 -7.92 -36.19
N THR A 17 23.60 -9.03 -36.15
CA THR A 17 22.47 -9.09 -35.25
C THR A 17 23.09 -9.22 -33.86
N SER A 18 23.27 -8.09 -33.17
CA SER A 18 23.46 -8.13 -31.72
C SER A 18 22.34 -9.01 -31.17
N LEU A 19 22.68 -10.21 -30.66
CA LEU A 19 21.71 -11.02 -29.90
C LEU A 19 21.28 -10.13 -28.74
N MET A 20 20.11 -9.50 -28.85
CA MET A 20 19.50 -8.82 -27.73
C MET A 20 19.27 -9.84 -26.63
N ALA A 21 19.50 -9.44 -25.39
CA ALA A 21 19.31 -10.32 -24.25
C ALA A 21 17.81 -10.63 -24.11
N GLN A 22 17.49 -11.90 -23.88
CA GLN A 22 16.14 -12.37 -23.63
C GLN A 22 15.81 -12.23 -22.15
N LEU A 23 14.59 -11.77 -21.83
CA LEU A 23 14.08 -11.72 -20.46
C LEU A 23 13.93 -13.15 -19.90
N THR A 24 14.31 -13.34 -18.64
CA THR A 24 14.07 -14.58 -17.92
C THR A 24 13.26 -14.32 -16.66
N ILE A 25 12.42 -15.25 -16.25
CA ILE A 25 11.65 -15.15 -15.00
C ILE A 25 12.58 -14.89 -13.80
N LYS A 26 13.77 -15.49 -13.82
CA LYS A 26 14.78 -15.27 -12.77
C LYS A 26 15.24 -13.81 -12.72
N ASP A 27 15.53 -13.20 -13.85
CA ASP A 27 15.92 -11.77 -13.92
C ASP A 27 14.81 -10.87 -13.33
N LEU A 28 13.52 -11.21 -13.56
CA LEU A 28 12.39 -10.47 -13.04
C LEU A 28 12.29 -10.57 -11.51
N THR A 29 12.46 -11.77 -10.97
CA THR A 29 12.29 -12.05 -9.53
C THR A 29 13.51 -11.70 -8.69
N ASP A 30 14.70 -11.72 -9.27
CA ASP A 30 15.95 -11.30 -8.60
C ASP A 30 16.11 -9.77 -8.57
N GLY A 31 15.18 -9.01 -9.17
CA GLY A 31 15.18 -7.56 -9.13
C GLY A 31 16.20 -6.88 -10.07
N LYS A 32 16.74 -7.61 -11.06
CA LYS A 32 17.72 -7.08 -12.03
C LYS A 32 17.25 -5.82 -12.76
N TYR A 33 15.96 -5.69 -12.97
CA TYR A 33 15.33 -4.56 -13.66
C TYR A 33 14.48 -3.69 -12.73
N ARG A 34 14.70 -3.80 -11.42
CA ARG A 34 14.05 -2.93 -10.45
C ARG A 34 14.67 -1.53 -10.54
N PRO A 35 13.87 -0.47 -10.60
CA PRO A 35 14.39 0.88 -10.52
C PRO A 35 14.98 1.17 -9.14
N GLU A 36 16.03 1.99 -9.12
CA GLU A 36 16.51 2.62 -7.89
C GLU A 36 15.46 3.60 -7.36
N SER A 37 15.45 3.77 -6.06
CA SER A 37 14.51 4.67 -5.37
C SER A 37 15.26 5.57 -4.38
N GLU A 38 14.74 6.79 -4.21
CA GLU A 38 15.21 7.75 -3.21
C GLU A 38 14.16 7.88 -2.11
N ASN A 39 14.50 7.43 -0.91
CA ASN A 39 13.69 7.61 0.29
C ASN A 39 14.35 8.68 1.15
N VAL A 40 13.63 9.78 1.36
CA VAL A 40 14.14 10.93 2.11
C VAL A 40 13.18 11.33 3.21
N GLU A 41 13.73 11.81 4.34
CA GLU A 41 12.97 12.38 5.44
C GLU A 41 13.34 13.85 5.61
N ALA A 42 12.34 14.74 5.53
CA ALA A 42 12.57 16.17 5.70
C ALA A 42 13.01 16.49 7.13
N MET A 43 14.08 17.30 7.28
CA MET A 43 14.59 17.73 8.56
C MET A 43 13.93 19.04 9.05
N ALA A 44 14.02 19.31 10.35
CA ALA A 44 13.31 20.40 10.99
C ALA A 44 13.70 21.80 10.49
N ASP A 45 14.91 21.96 9.93
CA ASP A 45 15.37 23.24 9.38
C ASP A 45 14.65 23.69 8.09
N GLY A 46 13.92 22.76 7.43
CA GLY A 46 13.24 23.01 6.15
C GLY A 46 14.16 23.23 4.96
N GLU A 47 15.47 23.05 5.11
CA GLU A 47 16.50 23.23 4.07
C GLU A 47 17.21 21.91 3.72
N SER A 48 17.09 20.91 4.62
CA SER A 48 17.77 19.63 4.48
C SER A 48 16.84 18.43 4.66
N PHE A 49 17.31 17.28 4.21
CA PHE A 49 16.68 15.98 4.39
C PHE A 49 17.72 14.96 4.84
N SER A 50 17.27 13.90 5.49
CA SER A 50 18.10 12.73 5.77
C SER A 50 17.76 11.57 4.83
N ARG A 51 18.74 10.68 4.62
CA ARG A 51 18.55 9.40 3.94
C ARG A 51 19.52 8.36 4.47
N LEU A 52 19.12 7.08 4.33
CA LEU A 52 19.96 5.94 4.64
C LEU A 52 20.73 5.53 3.38
N GLU A 53 22.07 5.47 3.47
CA GLU A 53 22.93 5.03 2.40
C GLU A 53 23.49 3.64 2.72
N GLU A 54 23.40 2.71 1.75
CA GLU A 54 23.96 1.35 1.79
C GLU A 54 23.57 0.53 3.04
N GLY A 55 22.43 0.85 3.68
CA GLY A 55 22.02 0.23 4.94
C GLY A 55 22.98 0.47 6.12
N LYS A 56 23.87 1.47 6.05
CA LYS A 56 24.92 1.70 7.05
C LYS A 56 25.10 3.13 7.50
N ARG A 57 24.85 4.09 6.64
CA ARG A 57 25.09 5.52 6.92
C ARG A 57 23.82 6.30 6.83
N ILE A 58 23.54 7.14 7.82
CA ILE A 58 22.49 8.13 7.78
C ILE A 58 23.16 9.47 7.51
N VAL A 59 22.82 10.09 6.40
CA VAL A 59 23.41 11.36 5.98
C VAL A 59 22.38 12.45 5.93
N ARG A 60 22.81 13.69 6.22
CA ARG A 60 22.04 14.90 6.01
C ARG A 60 22.43 15.53 4.69
N CYS A 61 21.46 15.81 3.84
CA CYS A 61 21.65 16.37 2.50
C CYS A 61 20.85 17.66 2.33
N SER A 62 21.34 18.53 1.45
CA SER A 62 20.67 19.78 1.10
C SER A 62 19.56 19.58 0.08
N PHE A 63 18.37 20.12 0.33
CA PHE A 63 17.30 20.17 -0.67
C PHE A 63 17.64 21.04 -1.89
N LYS A 64 18.58 21.98 -1.75
CA LYS A 64 18.94 22.91 -2.81
C LYS A 64 19.74 22.26 -3.94
N ASP A 65 20.65 21.35 -3.60
CA ASP A 65 21.60 20.80 -4.56
C ASP A 65 21.94 19.30 -4.34
N GLY A 66 21.25 18.63 -3.41
CA GLY A 66 21.41 17.20 -3.13
C GLY A 66 22.71 16.82 -2.43
N LYS A 67 23.59 17.79 -2.14
CA LYS A 67 24.90 17.48 -1.55
C LYS A 67 24.78 17.04 -0.11
N THR A 68 25.59 16.05 0.25
CA THR A 68 25.76 15.64 1.65
C THR A 68 26.41 16.76 2.44
N LEU A 69 25.72 17.23 3.49
CA LEU A 69 26.20 18.26 4.41
C LEU A 69 27.00 17.66 5.56
N GLU A 70 26.50 16.55 6.10
CA GLU A 70 27.15 15.82 7.19
C GLU A 70 26.71 14.34 7.25
N THR A 71 27.51 13.51 7.90
CA THR A 71 27.14 12.15 8.27
C THR A 71 26.64 12.15 9.69
N LEU A 72 25.33 11.89 9.87
CA LEU A 72 24.67 11.85 11.17
C LEU A 72 25.02 10.56 11.93
N PHE A 73 25.06 9.44 11.23
CA PHE A 73 25.41 8.12 11.75
C PHE A 73 26.25 7.33 10.75
N ASP A 74 27.19 6.55 11.25
CA ASP A 74 27.98 5.60 10.45
C ASP A 74 28.23 4.34 11.29
N ALA A 75 27.69 3.22 10.84
CA ALA A 75 27.77 1.93 11.51
C ALA A 75 29.21 1.45 11.76
N ASP A 76 30.13 1.81 10.85
CA ASP A 76 31.56 1.42 10.95
C ASP A 76 32.34 2.31 11.94
N ASN A 77 31.81 3.47 12.33
CA ASN A 77 32.45 4.47 13.18
C ASN A 77 31.80 4.66 14.58
N VAL A 78 30.94 3.73 14.99
CA VAL A 78 30.28 3.77 16.31
C VAL A 78 31.30 3.49 17.43
N ARG A 79 31.28 4.34 18.47
CA ARG A 79 32.08 4.14 19.70
C ARG A 79 31.35 3.19 20.65
N GLY A 80 32.06 2.20 21.17
CA GLY A 80 31.51 1.25 22.15
C GLY A 80 31.65 -0.21 21.72
N ARG A 81 30.98 -1.08 22.48
CA ARG A 81 31.03 -2.53 22.26
C ARG A 81 30.01 -3.05 21.25
N VAL A 82 28.94 -2.31 21.06
CA VAL A 82 27.86 -2.69 20.12
C VAL A 82 28.34 -2.45 18.69
N LYS A 83 28.16 -3.45 17.85
CA LYS A 83 28.45 -3.37 16.40
C LYS A 83 27.16 -3.57 15.65
N ILE A 84 26.81 -2.61 14.79
CA ILE A 84 25.67 -2.70 13.89
C ILE A 84 26.19 -3.19 12.53
N LYS A 85 25.58 -4.25 12.02
CA LYS A 85 25.90 -4.78 10.69
C LYS A 85 25.11 -4.06 9.61
N GLU A 86 23.84 -3.79 9.91
CA GLU A 86 22.87 -3.20 9.00
C GLU A 86 21.87 -2.37 9.80
N VAL A 87 21.51 -1.22 9.27
CA VAL A 87 20.42 -0.38 9.74
C VAL A 87 19.18 -0.74 8.94
N CYS A 88 18.14 -1.23 9.60
CA CYS A 88 16.88 -1.58 8.97
C CYS A 88 15.96 -0.35 8.84
N ASP A 89 15.94 0.50 9.88
CA ASP A 89 15.16 1.74 9.94
C ASP A 89 15.78 2.72 10.94
N TYR A 90 15.40 4.01 10.87
CA TYR A 90 15.86 5.02 11.80
C TYR A 90 14.82 6.13 12.03
N ILE A 91 14.87 6.76 13.21
CA ILE A 91 13.99 7.88 13.59
C ILE A 91 14.84 8.95 14.26
N ILE A 92 14.95 10.11 13.65
CA ILE A 92 15.69 11.26 14.22
C ILE A 92 14.86 11.88 15.33
N SER A 93 15.50 12.27 16.45
CA SER A 93 14.82 12.94 17.55
C SER A 93 14.35 14.35 17.13
N PRO A 94 13.29 14.91 17.75
CA PRO A 94 12.79 16.25 17.42
C PRO A 94 13.82 17.38 17.58
N LYS A 95 14.88 17.16 18.38
CA LYS A 95 16.01 18.08 18.54
C LYS A 95 17.17 17.82 17.62
N GLU A 96 17.10 16.77 16.80
CA GLU A 96 18.15 16.33 15.88
C GLU A 96 19.50 16.06 16.56
N ASP A 97 19.47 15.66 17.86
CA ASP A 97 20.67 15.36 18.66
C ASP A 97 20.85 13.86 18.92
N ASN A 98 19.80 13.07 18.73
CA ASN A 98 19.80 11.62 18.87
C ASN A 98 19.07 10.96 17.69
N ILE A 99 19.36 9.67 17.45
CA ILE A 99 18.70 8.85 16.45
C ILE A 99 18.31 7.52 17.10
N LEU A 100 17.08 7.08 16.89
CA LEU A 100 16.70 5.67 17.09
C LEU A 100 17.11 4.88 15.85
N ILE A 101 17.76 3.75 16.05
CA ILE A 101 18.28 2.89 14.96
C ILE A 101 17.73 1.49 15.16
N GLU A 102 17.02 0.97 14.16
CA GLU A 102 16.53 -0.41 14.12
C GLU A 102 17.55 -1.35 13.50
N THR A 103 17.67 -2.53 14.12
CA THR A 103 18.44 -3.66 13.64
C THR A 103 17.65 -4.94 13.86
N GLU A 104 18.02 -6.03 13.17
CA GLU A 104 17.42 -7.35 13.37
C GLU A 104 15.89 -7.33 13.19
N HIS A 105 15.41 -6.61 12.17
CA HIS A 105 13.99 -6.49 11.88
C HIS A 105 13.33 -7.85 11.61
N GLN A 106 12.17 -8.06 12.21
CA GLN A 106 11.31 -9.22 12.01
C GLN A 106 9.89 -8.75 11.66
N GLN A 107 9.42 -9.11 10.49
CA GLN A 107 8.06 -8.82 10.07
C GLN A 107 7.05 -9.59 10.92
N ILE A 108 5.95 -8.95 11.35
CA ILE A 108 4.82 -9.57 12.06
C ILE A 108 3.66 -9.79 11.11
N TYR A 109 3.05 -8.71 10.61
CA TYR A 109 1.99 -8.71 9.60
C TYR A 109 2.44 -7.90 8.39
N ARG A 110 1.52 -7.47 7.54
CA ARG A 110 1.85 -6.74 6.31
C ARG A 110 2.68 -5.47 6.56
N ARG A 111 2.40 -4.73 7.65
CA ARG A 111 3.02 -3.43 7.95
C ARG A 111 3.81 -3.42 9.25
N SER A 112 3.38 -4.20 10.23
CA SER A 112 4.05 -4.25 11.53
C SER A 112 5.28 -5.15 11.54
N GLY A 113 6.25 -4.76 12.34
CA GLY A 113 7.46 -5.49 12.59
C GLY A 113 8.00 -5.16 13.98
N LYS A 114 8.94 -5.95 14.42
CA LYS A 114 9.72 -5.73 15.65
C LYS A 114 11.20 -5.85 15.38
N GLY A 115 12.00 -5.10 16.10
CA GLY A 115 13.45 -5.11 15.96
C GLY A 115 14.15 -4.75 17.26
N LYS A 116 15.47 -4.83 17.23
CA LYS A 116 16.29 -4.26 18.30
C LYS A 116 16.58 -2.81 17.99
N TRP A 117 16.11 -1.95 18.86
CA TRP A 117 16.28 -0.51 18.71
C TRP A 117 17.39 0.00 19.64
N TYR A 118 18.15 0.95 19.14
CA TYR A 118 19.25 1.60 19.81
C TYR A 118 19.06 3.12 19.80
N ILE A 119 19.52 3.79 20.85
CA ILE A 119 19.62 5.25 20.94
C ILE A 119 21.06 5.62 20.58
N TYR A 120 21.24 6.36 19.52
CA TYR A 120 22.53 6.92 19.11
C TYR A 120 22.61 8.41 19.40
N SER A 121 23.63 8.84 20.16
CA SER A 121 23.92 10.26 20.37
C SER A 121 24.86 10.78 19.28
N ILE A 122 24.35 11.69 18.45
CA ILE A 122 25.12 12.28 17.32
C ILE A 122 26.38 12.98 17.84
N LYS A 123 26.25 13.78 18.90
CA LYS A 123 27.38 14.52 19.48
C LYS A 123 28.47 13.62 20.06
N ASN A 124 28.07 12.60 20.81
CA ASN A 124 29.01 11.74 21.54
C ASN A 124 29.50 10.56 20.69
N LYS A 125 28.82 10.25 19.61
CA LYS A 125 29.03 9.05 18.74
C LYS A 125 28.94 7.75 19.54
N THR A 126 28.03 7.71 20.52
CA THR A 126 27.78 6.55 21.39
C THR A 126 26.43 5.94 21.10
N LEU A 127 26.38 4.63 21.18
CA LEU A 127 25.19 3.81 20.97
C LEU A 127 24.85 3.06 22.26
N ALA A 128 23.58 3.13 22.65
CA ALA A 128 23.05 2.36 23.79
C ALA A 128 21.78 1.62 23.33
N PRO A 129 21.48 0.41 23.85
CA PRO A 129 20.19 -0.21 23.58
C PRO A 129 19.06 0.68 24.10
N LEU A 130 17.93 0.70 23.37
CA LEU A 130 16.71 1.37 23.83
C LEU A 130 16.14 0.66 25.05
N SER A 131 16.23 -0.69 25.06
CA SER A 131 15.78 -1.56 26.14
C SER A 131 16.75 -2.74 26.29
N ASP A 132 16.89 -3.23 27.52
CA ASP A 132 17.61 -4.49 27.81
C ASP A 132 16.71 -5.73 27.62
N GLY A 133 15.42 -5.53 27.34
CA GLY A 133 14.44 -6.59 27.08
C GLY A 133 14.42 -7.08 25.62
N ASP A 134 13.38 -7.85 25.30
CA ASP A 134 13.15 -8.37 23.95
C ASP A 134 12.90 -7.27 22.92
N ALA A 135 12.79 -7.65 21.64
CA ALA A 135 12.57 -6.74 20.52
C ALA A 135 11.40 -5.77 20.75
N GLN A 136 11.55 -4.54 20.28
CA GLN A 136 10.59 -3.46 20.46
C GLN A 136 9.82 -3.22 19.18
N GLU A 137 8.58 -2.76 19.33
CA GLU A 137 7.67 -2.37 18.25
C GLU A 137 7.36 -0.86 18.33
N GLN A 138 7.34 -0.18 17.20
CA GLN A 138 6.82 1.18 17.03
C GLN A 138 7.38 2.26 17.98
N PRO A 139 8.69 2.38 18.17
CA PRO A 139 9.22 3.41 19.08
C PRO A 139 8.86 4.83 18.61
N LEU A 140 8.62 5.73 19.56
CA LEU A 140 8.24 7.12 19.33
C LEU A 140 8.96 8.03 20.29
N TRP A 141 9.65 9.05 19.78
CA TRP A 141 10.19 10.15 20.56
C TRP A 141 9.10 11.00 21.18
N SER A 142 9.29 11.42 22.43
CA SER A 142 8.52 12.52 22.99
C SER A 142 8.84 13.83 22.27
N PRO A 143 7.90 14.80 22.18
CA PRO A 143 8.13 16.11 21.52
C PRO A 143 9.33 16.87 22.05
N ASP A 144 9.68 16.69 23.33
CA ASP A 144 10.85 17.32 23.97
C ASP A 144 12.17 16.54 23.74
N GLY A 145 12.12 15.36 23.10
CA GLY A 145 13.28 14.53 22.76
C GLY A 145 13.95 13.83 23.96
N TYR A 146 13.33 13.83 25.15
CA TYR A 146 13.92 13.24 26.35
C TYR A 146 13.33 11.89 26.76
N MET A 147 12.32 11.42 26.04
CA MET A 147 11.69 10.12 26.30
C MET A 147 11.43 9.40 25.00
N VAL A 148 11.36 8.06 25.10
CA VAL A 148 10.91 7.18 24.02
C VAL A 148 9.85 6.25 24.58
N ALA A 149 8.68 6.18 23.93
CA ALA A 149 7.67 5.15 24.20
C ALA A 149 7.72 4.10 23.11
N PHE A 150 7.45 2.84 23.47
CA PHE A 150 7.40 1.72 22.51
C PHE A 150 6.46 0.62 23.02
N VAL A 151 6.14 -0.33 22.15
CA VAL A 151 5.36 -1.53 22.51
C VAL A 151 6.26 -2.75 22.60
N ARG A 152 5.99 -3.63 23.55
CA ARG A 152 6.57 -4.97 23.69
C ARG A 152 5.52 -5.90 24.28
N ASP A 153 5.30 -7.04 23.64
CA ASP A 153 4.35 -8.08 24.10
C ASP A 153 2.93 -7.55 24.40
N GLY A 154 2.44 -6.60 23.60
CA GLY A 154 1.11 -6.00 23.75
C GLY A 154 1.00 -4.96 24.87
N ASP A 155 2.10 -4.56 25.48
CA ASP A 155 2.14 -3.52 26.52
C ASP A 155 3.03 -2.32 26.13
N LEU A 156 2.66 -1.14 26.64
CA LEU A 156 3.41 0.10 26.49
C LEU A 156 4.52 0.23 27.51
N PHE A 157 5.67 0.68 27.04
CA PHE A 157 6.85 1.01 27.83
C PHE A 157 7.29 2.45 27.57
N LEU A 158 7.96 3.05 28.56
CA LEU A 158 8.51 4.39 28.48
C LEU A 158 9.95 4.41 29.00
N VAL A 159 10.88 4.87 28.17
CA VAL A 159 12.29 5.10 28.52
C VAL A 159 12.52 6.59 28.71
N LYS A 160 13.18 6.96 29.82
CA LYS A 160 13.54 8.35 30.19
C LYS A 160 15.05 8.54 30.08
N LEU A 161 15.50 9.29 29.07
CA LEU A 161 16.92 9.47 28.75
C LEU A 161 17.66 10.20 29.88
N LEU A 162 17.05 11.25 30.47
CA LEU A 162 17.66 12.03 31.55
C LEU A 162 17.85 11.24 32.83
N PHE A 163 17.28 10.07 32.97
CA PHE A 163 17.37 9.15 34.10
C PHE A 163 18.13 7.87 33.73
N ASN A 164 19.22 8.02 33.00
CA ASN A 164 20.09 6.91 32.58
C ASN A 164 19.31 5.82 31.78
N ASN A 165 18.50 6.27 30.86
CA ASN A 165 17.62 5.40 30.01
C ASN A 165 16.73 4.45 30.85
N SER A 166 16.24 4.94 32.01
CA SER A 166 15.38 4.15 32.89
C SER A 166 14.09 3.77 32.16
N GLU A 167 13.81 2.48 32.05
CA GLU A 167 12.59 1.92 31.49
C GLU A 167 11.49 1.78 32.54
N SER A 168 10.25 2.05 32.17
CA SER A 168 9.06 1.83 32.98
C SER A 168 7.97 1.19 32.12
N GLN A 169 7.41 0.09 32.58
CA GLN A 169 6.21 -0.49 31.99
C GLN A 169 4.99 0.34 32.38
N ILE A 170 4.21 0.78 31.39
CA ILE A 170 3.05 1.69 31.58
C ILE A 170 1.76 0.89 31.71
N THR A 171 1.54 -0.09 30.82
CA THR A 171 0.41 -1.03 30.87
C THR A 171 0.89 -2.42 31.29
N LYS A 172 -0.02 -3.28 31.79
CA LYS A 172 0.34 -4.59 32.33
C LYS A 172 -0.72 -5.65 32.06
N ASP A 173 -1.69 -5.32 31.21
CA ASP A 173 -2.81 -6.19 30.87
C ASP A 173 -2.72 -6.71 29.42
N GLY A 174 -1.61 -6.45 28.75
CA GLY A 174 -1.30 -7.02 27.43
C GLY A 174 -1.27 -8.54 27.50
N GLU A 175 -2.08 -9.20 26.69
CA GLU A 175 -2.17 -10.65 26.59
C GLU A 175 -2.54 -11.05 25.17
N LEU A 176 -1.76 -11.96 24.58
CA LEU A 176 -1.97 -12.44 23.21
C LEU A 176 -3.40 -12.94 23.00
N ASN A 177 -4.03 -12.51 21.93
CA ASN A 177 -5.41 -12.83 21.56
C ASN A 177 -6.48 -12.38 22.59
N LYS A 178 -6.15 -11.41 23.45
CA LYS A 178 -7.08 -10.81 24.41
C LYS A 178 -6.99 -9.30 24.51
N VAL A 179 -5.82 -8.76 24.84
CA VAL A 179 -5.66 -7.33 25.06
C VAL A 179 -4.37 -6.82 24.43
N ILE A 180 -4.47 -5.74 23.67
CA ILE A 180 -3.36 -5.08 23.05
C ILE A 180 -3.37 -3.59 23.43
N ASN A 181 -2.24 -3.06 23.89
CA ASN A 181 -2.06 -1.64 24.20
C ASN A 181 -1.07 -0.98 23.26
N GLY A 182 -1.45 0.11 22.62
CA GLY A 182 -0.53 0.97 21.87
C GLY A 182 -0.17 0.52 20.46
N LYS A 183 -0.69 -0.62 20.01
CA LYS A 183 -0.66 -1.04 18.61
C LYS A 183 -2.02 -1.59 18.20
N PRO A 184 -2.39 -1.61 16.91
CA PRO A 184 -3.66 -2.15 16.46
C PRO A 184 -3.71 -3.67 16.58
N ASP A 185 -4.92 -4.22 16.56
CA ASP A 185 -5.16 -5.61 16.22
C ASP A 185 -4.97 -5.84 14.70
N TRP A 186 -5.10 -7.09 14.26
CA TRP A 186 -4.85 -7.46 12.86
C TRP A 186 -5.73 -6.65 11.88
N VAL A 187 -7.04 -6.54 12.13
CA VAL A 187 -7.98 -5.91 11.20
C VAL A 187 -7.81 -4.39 11.11
N TYR A 188 -7.46 -3.74 12.22
CA TYR A 188 -7.15 -2.30 12.21
C TYR A 188 -5.82 -2.01 11.52
N GLU A 189 -4.80 -2.86 11.70
CA GLU A 189 -3.54 -2.71 10.96
C GLU A 189 -3.77 -2.83 9.46
N GLU A 190 -4.54 -3.82 9.03
CA GLU A 190 -4.76 -4.07 7.61
C GLU A 190 -5.61 -2.99 6.96
N GLU A 191 -6.75 -2.61 7.58
CA GLU A 191 -7.80 -1.83 6.93
C GLU A 191 -7.80 -0.34 7.31
N PHE A 192 -7.29 0.04 8.47
CA PHE A 192 -7.05 1.44 8.81
C PHE A 192 -5.60 1.89 8.59
N ILE A 193 -4.71 1.00 8.15
CA ILE A 193 -3.37 1.30 7.63
C ILE A 193 -2.52 2.08 8.63
N PHE A 194 -2.38 1.55 9.86
CA PHE A 194 -1.45 2.06 10.86
C PHE A 194 -0.93 0.96 11.77
N THR A 195 0.26 1.19 12.36
CA THR A 195 0.94 0.23 13.22
C THR A 195 1.16 0.75 14.62
N ARG A 196 1.08 2.08 14.82
CA ARG A 196 1.27 2.74 16.10
C ARG A 196 -0.04 3.38 16.57
N ALA A 197 -0.54 2.92 17.73
CA ALA A 197 -1.79 3.34 18.31
C ALA A 197 -1.57 4.15 19.62
N PHE A 198 -0.52 4.98 19.67
CA PHE A 198 -0.24 5.87 20.81
C PHE A 198 0.46 7.14 20.37
N CYS A 199 0.35 8.19 21.19
CA CYS A 199 1.00 9.47 20.98
C CYS A 199 1.30 10.17 22.33
N PHE A 200 2.33 11.02 22.34
CA PHE A 200 2.48 12.02 23.41
C PHE A 200 1.60 13.24 23.14
N ASN A 201 1.18 13.95 24.18
CA ASN A 201 0.64 15.30 24.01
C ASN A 201 1.77 16.32 23.74
N ALA A 202 1.42 17.56 23.38
CA ALA A 202 2.39 18.56 22.90
C ALA A 202 3.56 18.87 23.84
N ASP A 203 3.35 18.83 25.16
CA ASP A 203 4.38 19.15 26.18
C ASP A 203 5.02 17.89 26.82
N ALA A 204 4.77 16.71 26.24
CA ALA A 204 5.30 15.42 26.71
C ALA A 204 4.93 15.08 28.17
N THR A 205 3.84 15.64 28.70
CA THR A 205 3.37 15.34 30.08
C THR A 205 2.40 14.17 30.15
N MET A 206 1.77 13.82 29.00
CA MET A 206 0.81 12.73 28.86
C MET A 206 1.21 11.79 27.74
N LEU A 207 1.04 10.49 27.97
CA LEU A 207 1.06 9.45 26.95
C LEU A 207 -0.37 8.94 26.75
N CYS A 208 -0.87 8.99 25.52
CA CYS A 208 -2.21 8.56 25.16
C CYS A 208 -2.15 7.34 24.23
N TRP A 209 -3.05 6.37 24.38
CA TRP A 209 -3.06 5.18 23.54
C TRP A 209 -4.44 4.58 23.35
N MET A 210 -4.58 3.80 22.31
CA MET A 210 -5.71 2.93 22.06
C MET A 210 -5.45 1.57 22.73
N ARG A 211 -6.45 1.07 23.44
CA ARG A 211 -6.48 -0.27 24.02
C ARG A 211 -7.53 -1.07 23.28
N PHE A 212 -7.11 -2.19 22.71
CA PHE A 212 -7.94 -3.13 21.97
C PHE A 212 -8.26 -4.31 22.89
N ASP A 213 -9.53 -4.58 23.14
CA ASP A 213 -10.00 -5.79 23.79
C ASP A 213 -10.58 -6.71 22.73
N GLU A 214 -9.78 -7.70 22.31
CA GLU A 214 -10.12 -8.67 21.27
C GLU A 214 -10.60 -10.01 21.84
N SER A 215 -10.92 -10.06 23.15
CA SER A 215 -11.33 -11.30 23.84
C SER A 215 -12.52 -11.98 23.18
N GLU A 216 -13.50 -11.20 22.71
CA GLU A 216 -14.72 -11.69 22.06
C GLU A 216 -14.60 -11.77 20.52
N VAL A 217 -13.47 -11.37 19.94
CA VAL A 217 -13.23 -11.52 18.50
C VAL A 217 -12.98 -12.99 18.19
N PRO A 218 -13.62 -13.57 17.16
CA PRO A 218 -13.34 -14.94 16.75
C PRO A 218 -11.88 -15.14 16.35
N ALA A 219 -11.36 -16.32 16.65
CA ALA A 219 -10.01 -16.71 16.26
C ALA A 219 -10.03 -17.50 14.95
N TYR A 220 -9.02 -17.27 14.11
CA TYR A 220 -8.71 -18.11 12.97
C TYR A 220 -7.35 -18.78 13.17
N SER A 221 -7.26 -20.05 12.75
CA SER A 221 -6.01 -20.80 12.85
C SER A 221 -5.70 -21.59 11.58
N PHE A 222 -4.41 -21.75 11.30
CA PHE A 222 -3.94 -22.60 10.22
C PHE A 222 -2.68 -23.39 10.62
N PRO A 223 -2.44 -24.56 9.98
CA PRO A 223 -1.27 -25.36 10.27
C PRO A 223 0.00 -24.71 9.71
N LEU A 224 1.08 -24.80 10.47
CA LEU A 224 2.43 -24.47 10.02
C LEU A 224 3.27 -25.75 9.89
N TYR A 225 3.92 -25.89 8.77
CA TYR A 225 4.83 -26.99 8.47
C TYR A 225 6.29 -26.51 8.56
N LYS A 226 7.25 -27.40 8.44
CA LYS A 226 8.66 -27.05 8.39
C LYS A 226 8.96 -25.99 7.29
N GLY A 227 8.38 -26.13 6.10
CA GLY A 227 8.52 -25.18 5.01
C GLY A 227 9.96 -24.93 4.58
N LEU A 228 10.33 -23.68 4.33
CA LEU A 228 11.71 -23.27 4.04
C LEU A 228 12.61 -23.19 5.28
N GLU A 229 12.02 -23.06 6.45
CA GLU A 229 12.76 -22.88 7.69
C GLU A 229 13.26 -24.23 8.20
N THR A 230 14.50 -24.58 7.81
CA THR A 230 15.16 -25.84 8.22
C THR A 230 15.44 -25.91 9.72
N GLU A 231 15.43 -24.79 10.40
CA GLU A 231 15.69 -24.64 11.85
C GLU A 231 14.48 -24.99 12.72
N ARG A 232 13.27 -25.03 12.16
CA ARG A 232 12.03 -25.35 12.90
C ARG A 232 11.92 -26.82 13.20
N LYS A 233 12.72 -27.29 14.17
CA LYS A 233 12.76 -28.69 14.62
C LYS A 233 11.42 -29.13 15.25
N GLU A 234 10.68 -28.20 15.85
CA GLU A 234 9.36 -28.43 16.45
C GLU A 234 8.30 -28.94 15.44
N PHE A 235 8.47 -28.63 14.15
CA PHE A 235 7.52 -29.05 13.10
C PHE A 235 7.99 -30.23 12.25
N LEU A 236 8.98 -30.99 12.72
CA LEU A 236 9.50 -32.13 11.96
C LEU A 236 8.54 -33.33 11.89
N THR A 237 7.77 -33.56 12.95
CA THR A 237 6.89 -34.73 13.08
C THR A 237 5.41 -34.35 12.94
N TYR A 238 5.00 -33.27 13.60
CA TYR A 238 3.63 -32.76 13.54
C TYR A 238 3.64 -31.31 13.11
N PRO A 239 2.60 -30.84 12.39
CA PRO A 239 2.47 -29.42 12.08
C PRO A 239 2.28 -28.61 13.36
N GLY A 240 2.80 -27.39 13.39
CA GLY A 240 2.42 -26.38 14.36
C GLY A 240 1.09 -25.75 14.01
N THR A 241 0.59 -24.89 14.88
CA THR A 241 -0.63 -24.07 14.64
C THR A 241 -0.28 -22.61 14.85
N PHE A 242 -0.67 -21.78 13.92
CA PHE A 242 -0.73 -20.31 14.10
C PHE A 242 -2.18 -19.91 14.32
N GLU A 243 -2.43 -19.16 15.39
CA GLU A 243 -3.76 -18.68 15.74
C GLU A 243 -3.72 -17.20 16.07
N TYR A 244 -4.68 -16.45 15.54
CA TYR A 244 -4.84 -15.03 15.77
C TYR A 244 -6.31 -14.59 15.65
N LYS A 245 -6.63 -13.40 16.09
CA LYS A 245 -7.98 -12.85 16.02
C LYS A 245 -8.24 -12.28 14.64
N TYR A 246 -9.35 -12.74 14.01
CA TYR A 246 -9.75 -12.30 12.68
C TYR A 246 -11.30 -12.27 12.61
N PRO A 247 -11.90 -11.08 12.69
CA PRO A 247 -13.37 -10.97 12.62
C PRO A 247 -13.82 -11.03 11.15
N MET A 248 -14.59 -12.03 10.78
CA MET A 248 -15.23 -12.11 9.45
C MET A 248 -16.48 -11.23 9.39
N ALA A 249 -16.93 -10.88 8.18
CA ALA A 249 -18.11 -10.04 7.97
C ALA A 249 -19.32 -10.49 8.80
N GLY A 250 -19.87 -9.57 9.58
CA GLY A 250 -20.99 -9.81 10.49
C GLY A 250 -20.60 -10.20 11.91
N GLU A 251 -19.32 -10.48 12.18
CA GLU A 251 -18.83 -10.87 13.50
C GLU A 251 -18.45 -9.66 14.37
N ARG A 252 -18.05 -9.93 15.60
CA ARG A 252 -17.63 -8.89 16.56
C ARG A 252 -16.22 -8.42 16.28
N ASN A 253 -16.01 -7.12 16.34
CA ASN A 253 -14.71 -6.48 16.35
C ASN A 253 -14.19 -6.28 17.77
N SER A 254 -12.92 -5.93 17.91
CA SER A 254 -12.33 -5.49 19.18
C SER A 254 -13.09 -4.30 19.77
N ILE A 255 -13.24 -4.29 21.09
CA ILE A 255 -13.73 -3.11 21.81
C ILE A 255 -12.53 -2.17 21.99
N VAL A 256 -12.54 -1.03 21.27
CA VAL A 256 -11.46 -0.06 21.31
C VAL A 256 -11.78 1.08 22.26
N THR A 257 -10.86 1.36 23.17
CA THR A 257 -10.96 2.48 24.12
C THR A 257 -9.68 3.31 24.09
N VAL A 258 -9.80 4.61 24.34
CA VAL A 258 -8.65 5.52 24.42
C VAL A 258 -8.32 5.83 25.86
N HIS A 259 -7.04 5.73 26.19
CA HIS A 259 -6.51 5.93 27.53
C HIS A 259 -5.42 7.01 27.54
N SER A 260 -5.17 7.58 28.71
CA SER A 260 -4.09 8.52 28.96
C SER A 260 -3.35 8.18 30.24
N PHE A 261 -2.06 8.42 30.25
CA PHE A 261 -1.17 8.27 31.41
C PHE A 261 -0.46 9.59 31.70
N ASP A 262 -0.66 10.11 32.88
CA ASP A 262 0.08 11.28 33.37
C ASP A 262 1.47 10.83 33.83
N ILE A 263 2.50 11.26 33.11
CA ILE A 263 3.89 10.81 33.31
C ILE A 263 4.45 11.19 34.66
N LYS A 264 3.98 12.33 35.23
CA LYS A 264 4.44 12.81 36.52
C LYS A 264 3.72 12.12 37.68
N SER A 265 2.38 12.10 37.66
CA SER A 265 1.58 11.52 38.73
C SER A 265 1.42 10.00 38.63
N ARG A 266 1.77 9.43 37.50
CA ARG A 266 1.60 7.98 37.16
C ARG A 266 0.15 7.51 37.25
N VAL A 267 -0.79 8.37 36.93
CA VAL A 267 -2.22 8.06 36.95
C VAL A 267 -2.70 7.76 35.51
N THR A 268 -3.29 6.59 35.31
CA THR A 268 -3.98 6.20 34.07
C THR A 268 -5.45 6.59 34.16
N ARG A 269 -6.01 7.07 33.04
CA ARG A 269 -7.43 7.39 32.89
C ARG A 269 -7.92 6.89 31.55
N LYS A 270 -9.21 6.49 31.51
CA LYS A 270 -9.94 6.23 30.25
C LYS A 270 -10.60 7.54 29.81
N LEU A 271 -10.44 7.91 28.54
CA LEU A 271 -11.15 9.06 27.96
C LEU A 271 -12.65 8.75 27.79
N SER A 272 -13.48 9.78 27.98
CA SER A 272 -14.93 9.70 27.78
C SER A 272 -15.29 9.87 26.28
N LEU A 273 -14.56 9.16 25.40
CA LEU A 273 -14.78 9.19 23.96
C LEU A 273 -16.06 8.42 23.62
N PRO A 274 -17.08 9.07 23.01
CA PRO A 274 -18.29 8.39 22.57
C PRO A 274 -17.99 7.56 21.32
N VAL A 275 -17.82 6.27 21.50
CA VAL A 275 -17.70 5.29 20.41
C VAL A 275 -18.97 4.44 20.45
N GLU A 276 -19.62 4.24 19.31
CA GLU A 276 -20.72 3.29 19.20
C GLU A 276 -20.27 1.89 19.58
N THR A 277 -21.18 1.04 20.06
CA THR A 277 -20.84 -0.30 20.57
C THR A 277 -20.03 -1.13 19.58
N ASP A 278 -20.32 -1.00 18.29
CA ASP A 278 -19.64 -1.68 17.19
C ASP A 278 -18.88 -0.69 16.26
N GLY A 279 -18.61 0.53 16.74
CA GLY A 279 -17.93 1.56 16.01
C GLY A 279 -16.40 1.43 16.11
N TYR A 280 -15.72 2.24 15.33
CA TYR A 280 -14.26 2.22 15.19
C TYR A 280 -13.60 3.51 15.69
N VAL A 281 -12.30 3.42 16.02
CA VAL A 281 -11.42 4.55 16.32
C VAL A 281 -10.25 4.52 15.32
N PRO A 282 -10.40 5.07 14.11
CA PRO A 282 -9.35 4.99 13.08
C PRO A 282 -8.03 5.65 13.45
N ARG A 283 -8.06 6.75 14.23
CA ARG A 283 -6.83 7.52 14.59
C ARG A 283 -6.96 8.20 15.95
N ILE A 284 -5.80 8.34 16.63
CA ILE A 284 -5.58 9.33 17.69
C ILE A 284 -4.34 10.14 17.33
N MET A 285 -4.37 11.46 17.56
CA MET A 285 -3.31 12.36 17.12
C MET A 285 -3.06 13.47 18.14
N PRO A 286 -1.79 13.86 18.38
CA PRO A 286 -1.49 15.03 19.19
C PRO A 286 -1.87 16.32 18.43
N THR A 287 -2.10 17.39 19.19
CA THR A 287 -2.22 18.76 18.66
C THR A 287 -1.06 19.62 19.12
N SER A 288 -1.02 20.88 18.71
CA SER A 288 -0.08 21.86 19.26
C SER A 288 -0.44 22.33 20.67
N TYR A 289 -1.60 21.93 21.22
CA TYR A 289 -2.08 22.32 22.54
C TYR A 289 -1.89 21.15 23.53
N PRO A 290 -1.17 21.36 24.66
CA PRO A 290 -0.92 20.30 25.64
C PRO A 290 -2.17 19.61 26.20
N GLU A 291 -3.27 20.35 26.32
CA GLU A 291 -4.56 19.87 26.84
C GLU A 291 -5.48 19.26 25.78
N LYS A 292 -5.00 19.09 24.55
CA LYS A 292 -5.84 18.59 23.45
C LYS A 292 -5.15 17.50 22.65
N ILE A 293 -5.86 16.40 22.44
CA ILE A 293 -5.59 15.42 21.39
C ILE A 293 -6.83 15.31 20.50
N VAL A 294 -6.64 14.88 19.26
CA VAL A 294 -7.75 14.56 18.34
C VAL A 294 -7.95 13.05 18.29
N CYS A 295 -9.19 12.63 18.41
CA CYS A 295 -9.61 11.25 18.21
C CYS A 295 -10.63 11.22 17.07
N LEU A 296 -10.43 10.33 16.10
CA LEU A 296 -11.41 10.02 15.07
C LEU A 296 -12.24 8.82 15.49
N THR A 297 -13.56 8.88 15.26
CA THR A 297 -14.44 7.72 15.40
C THR A 297 -15.22 7.52 14.12
N GLN A 298 -15.61 6.30 13.87
CA GLN A 298 -16.40 5.93 12.70
C GLN A 298 -17.49 4.93 13.14
N ASN A 299 -18.70 5.06 12.59
CA ASN A 299 -19.74 4.07 12.81
C ASN A 299 -19.41 2.77 12.07
N ARG A 300 -20.06 1.66 12.43
CA ARG A 300 -19.81 0.35 11.80
C ARG A 300 -20.06 0.36 10.28
N HIS A 301 -21.06 1.10 9.83
CA HIS A 301 -21.34 1.26 8.40
C HIS A 301 -20.29 2.06 7.63
N GLN A 302 -19.36 2.70 8.35
CA GLN A 302 -18.27 3.48 7.79
C GLN A 302 -18.72 4.60 6.83
N ASP A 303 -19.92 5.12 7.04
CA ASP A 303 -20.49 6.21 6.26
C ASP A 303 -20.58 7.53 7.04
N GLN A 304 -20.08 7.52 8.30
CA GLN A 304 -19.96 8.69 9.16
C GLN A 304 -18.62 8.71 9.87
N LEU A 305 -17.80 9.73 9.61
CA LEU A 305 -16.54 10.01 10.30
C LEU A 305 -16.73 11.18 11.26
N SER A 306 -16.50 10.97 12.54
CA SER A 306 -16.60 11.99 13.59
C SER A 306 -15.23 12.35 14.16
N VAL A 307 -15.00 13.65 14.37
CA VAL A 307 -13.76 14.20 14.93
C VAL A 307 -14.04 14.75 16.32
N TYR A 308 -13.34 14.21 17.31
CA TYR A 308 -13.40 14.66 18.71
C TYR A 308 -12.10 15.34 19.11
N VAL A 309 -12.22 16.44 19.84
CA VAL A 309 -11.12 17.05 20.57
C VAL A 309 -11.26 16.63 22.03
N CYS A 310 -10.27 15.90 22.54
CA CYS A 310 -10.27 15.31 23.86
C CYS A 310 -9.18 15.91 24.74
N ASN A 311 -9.50 16.14 26.02
CA ASN A 311 -8.51 16.55 27.01
C ASN A 311 -7.95 15.31 27.72
N PRO A 312 -6.66 14.97 27.54
CA PRO A 312 -6.10 13.75 28.12
C PRO A 312 -6.02 13.76 29.64
N ARG A 313 -6.17 14.92 30.29
CA ARG A 313 -6.09 15.08 31.76
C ARG A 313 -7.48 15.06 32.42
N SER A 314 -8.45 15.81 31.87
CA SER A 314 -9.84 15.80 32.36
C SER A 314 -10.66 14.65 31.84
N THR A 315 -10.23 14.00 30.77
CA THR A 315 -10.90 12.92 30.01
C THR A 315 -12.09 13.35 29.15
N GLU A 316 -12.48 14.60 29.18
CA GLU A 316 -13.59 15.13 28.40
C GLU A 316 -13.28 15.11 26.90
N CYS A 317 -14.23 14.66 26.09
CA CYS A 317 -14.17 14.65 24.64
C CYS A 317 -15.34 15.44 24.05
N ARG A 318 -15.03 16.38 23.16
CA ARG A 318 -16.02 17.24 22.51
C ARG A 318 -16.02 17.00 21.01
N LEU A 319 -17.20 16.71 20.44
CA LEU A 319 -17.40 16.59 19.00
C LEU A 319 -17.17 17.97 18.33
N VAL A 320 -16.36 17.99 17.28
CA VAL A 320 -16.06 19.22 16.51
C VAL A 320 -16.43 19.15 15.06
N LEU A 321 -16.53 17.95 14.51
CA LEU A 321 -16.94 17.71 13.11
C LEU A 321 -17.58 16.34 12.98
N THR A 322 -18.60 16.25 12.13
CA THR A 322 -19.07 15.00 11.55
C THR A 322 -19.06 15.14 10.03
N ASP A 323 -18.48 14.16 9.36
CA ASP A 323 -18.46 14.02 7.91
C ASP A 323 -19.32 12.82 7.51
N ASP A 324 -20.52 13.08 6.99
CA ASP A 324 -21.44 12.07 6.48
C ASP A 324 -21.21 11.93 4.98
N VAL A 325 -20.68 10.79 4.54
CA VAL A 325 -20.38 10.49 3.14
C VAL A 325 -21.02 9.18 2.73
N LYS A 326 -22.01 9.24 1.87
CA LYS A 326 -22.70 8.02 1.40
C LYS A 326 -22.11 7.55 0.07
N PRO A 327 -22.10 6.23 -0.15
CA PRO A 327 -22.51 5.16 0.74
C PRO A 327 -21.48 4.82 1.84
N TYR A 328 -20.22 5.25 1.73
CA TYR A 328 -19.15 5.07 2.71
C TYR A 328 -18.11 6.20 2.62
N VAL A 329 -17.39 6.43 3.70
CA VAL A 329 -16.23 7.31 3.77
C VAL A 329 -15.01 6.55 3.22
N SER A 330 -14.30 7.14 2.26
CA SER A 330 -13.04 6.57 1.75
C SER A 330 -11.97 6.58 2.85
N GLU A 331 -11.12 5.54 2.89
CA GLU A 331 -9.99 5.42 3.82
C GLU A 331 -9.04 6.61 3.74
N THR A 332 -8.93 7.24 2.59
CA THR A 332 -8.08 8.42 2.41
C THR A 332 -8.50 9.61 3.28
N ALA A 333 -9.74 9.63 3.80
CA ALA A 333 -10.22 10.67 4.70
C ALA A 333 -9.49 10.69 6.06
N TYR A 334 -9.08 9.54 6.57
CA TYR A 334 -8.31 9.42 7.82
C TYR A 334 -6.82 9.18 7.59
N GLU A 335 -6.39 8.71 6.43
CA GLU A 335 -4.98 8.62 6.06
C GLU A 335 -4.35 10.00 5.85
N ASP A 336 -5.03 10.87 5.10
CA ASP A 336 -4.59 12.25 4.82
C ASP A 336 -5.04 13.28 5.86
N PHE A 337 -5.46 12.82 7.03
CA PHE A 337 -5.83 13.72 8.12
C PHE A 337 -4.58 14.32 8.76
N ARG A 338 -4.46 15.64 8.78
CA ARG A 338 -3.30 16.36 9.33
C ARG A 338 -3.72 17.44 10.31
N ILE A 339 -3.11 17.41 11.49
CA ILE A 339 -3.26 18.50 12.49
C ILE A 339 -2.42 19.69 12.02
N VAL A 340 -3.03 20.87 12.07
CA VAL A 340 -2.40 22.17 11.81
C VAL A 340 -2.54 23.09 13.03
N SER A 341 -1.89 24.26 13.03
CA SER A 341 -1.78 25.12 14.21
C SER A 341 -3.13 25.55 14.82
N ASP A 342 -4.17 25.71 14.00
CA ASP A 342 -5.49 26.22 14.42
C ASP A 342 -6.63 25.20 14.26
N GLY A 343 -6.31 23.98 13.76
CA GLY A 343 -7.31 22.97 13.50
C GLY A 343 -6.74 21.72 12.83
N PHE A 344 -7.42 21.29 11.80
CA PHE A 344 -7.00 20.14 10.99
C PHE A 344 -7.44 20.29 9.53
N ILE A 345 -6.68 19.65 8.66
CA ILE A 345 -7.00 19.50 7.23
C ILE A 345 -7.27 18.02 6.98
N TYR A 346 -8.33 17.73 6.24
CA TYR A 346 -8.74 16.38 5.91
C TYR A 346 -9.34 16.31 4.50
N LYS A 347 -9.33 15.13 3.93
CA LYS A 347 -9.90 14.85 2.61
C LYS A 347 -11.33 14.36 2.77
N SER A 348 -12.26 14.87 1.93
CA SER A 348 -13.65 14.46 1.94
C SER A 348 -14.24 14.47 0.54
N GLU A 349 -15.15 13.54 0.28
CA GLU A 349 -15.89 13.41 -0.96
C GLU A 349 -17.29 14.06 -0.89
N ARG A 350 -17.55 14.89 0.12
CA ARG A 350 -18.86 15.59 0.30
C ARG A 350 -19.31 16.43 -0.91
N SER A 351 -18.39 16.80 -1.78
CA SER A 351 -18.65 17.52 -3.03
C SER A 351 -18.79 16.61 -4.26
N GLY A 352 -18.81 15.29 -4.09
CA GLY A 352 -18.83 14.30 -5.17
C GLY A 352 -17.44 13.88 -5.67
N THR A 353 -16.40 14.62 -5.28
CA THR A 353 -15.01 14.37 -5.63
C THR A 353 -14.16 14.65 -4.41
N ALA A 354 -13.12 13.85 -4.17
CA ALA A 354 -12.20 14.01 -3.05
C ALA A 354 -11.51 15.37 -3.10
N GLN A 355 -11.77 16.23 -2.09
CA GLN A 355 -11.20 17.57 -1.95
C GLN A 355 -10.70 17.77 -0.52
N LEU A 356 -9.80 18.77 -0.32
CA LEU A 356 -9.26 19.12 0.99
C LEU A 356 -10.14 20.17 1.68
N TYR A 357 -10.37 19.95 2.98
CA TYR A 357 -11.17 20.84 3.84
C TYR A 357 -10.39 21.17 5.11
N HIS A 358 -10.51 22.41 5.57
CA HIS A 358 -10.00 22.84 6.88
C HIS A 358 -11.15 22.98 7.86
N CYS A 359 -10.96 22.48 9.07
CA CYS A 359 -11.87 22.70 10.19
C CYS A 359 -11.07 23.19 11.40
N SER A 360 -11.63 24.17 12.13
CA SER A 360 -11.04 24.68 13.36
C SER A 360 -11.03 23.62 14.47
N ILE A 361 -10.00 23.61 15.31
CA ILE A 361 -9.93 22.78 16.52
C ILE A 361 -11.10 23.06 17.51
N ASN A 362 -11.74 24.19 17.37
CA ASN A 362 -12.92 24.56 18.16
C ASN A 362 -14.25 24.16 17.49
N GLY A 363 -14.20 23.55 16.31
CA GLY A 363 -15.37 23.20 15.52
C GLY A 363 -15.85 24.32 14.63
N GLY A 364 -16.95 24.10 13.95
CA GLY A 364 -17.56 25.02 12.98
C GLY A 364 -17.70 24.35 11.61
N ALA A 365 -18.27 25.06 10.65
CA ALA A 365 -18.42 24.57 9.29
C ALA A 365 -17.02 24.39 8.63
N PRO A 366 -16.73 23.23 8.03
CA PRO A 366 -15.48 23.03 7.31
C PRO A 366 -15.43 23.93 6.05
N ARG A 367 -14.25 24.52 5.85
CA ARG A 367 -13.96 25.39 4.69
C ARG A 367 -13.22 24.59 3.63
N ALA A 368 -13.75 24.54 2.42
CA ALA A 368 -13.05 23.94 1.30
C ALA A 368 -11.74 24.70 1.01
N LEU A 369 -10.67 23.97 0.84
CA LEU A 369 -9.34 24.47 0.47
C LEU A 369 -9.05 24.23 -1.02
N THR A 370 -9.58 23.14 -1.57
CA THR A 370 -9.53 22.81 -2.99
C THR A 370 -10.94 22.62 -3.53
N SER A 371 -11.08 22.72 -4.84
CA SER A 371 -12.33 22.48 -5.56
C SER A 371 -12.02 22.11 -7.01
N GLY A 372 -12.92 21.41 -7.68
CA GLY A 372 -12.76 21.03 -9.07
C GLY A 372 -13.34 19.65 -9.36
N GLU A 373 -13.28 19.22 -10.61
CA GLU A 373 -13.80 17.93 -11.04
C GLU A 373 -12.77 16.78 -10.81
N TRP A 374 -11.49 17.12 -10.65
CA TRP A 374 -10.44 16.12 -10.45
C TRP A 374 -10.18 15.85 -8.97
N PRO A 375 -10.11 14.59 -8.56
CA PRO A 375 -9.88 14.24 -7.16
C PRO A 375 -8.46 14.60 -6.72
N VAL A 376 -8.35 15.13 -5.50
CA VAL A 376 -7.10 15.20 -4.76
C VAL A 376 -6.68 13.77 -4.43
N VAL A 377 -5.42 13.44 -4.73
CA VAL A 377 -4.84 12.11 -4.44
C VAL A 377 -4.17 12.11 -3.08
N GLU A 378 -3.23 13.03 -2.83
CA GLU A 378 -2.47 13.11 -1.58
C GLU A 378 -2.30 14.55 -1.11
N PHE A 379 -2.33 14.74 0.20
CA PHE A 379 -2.04 16.01 0.87
C PHE A 379 -0.61 16.00 1.42
N TYR A 380 0.25 16.89 0.93
CA TYR A 380 1.67 16.92 1.29
C TYR A 380 2.00 17.88 2.42
N GLY A 381 1.34 19.05 2.50
CA GLY A 381 1.69 20.02 3.52
C GLY A 381 0.90 21.31 3.48
N TYR A 382 1.02 22.05 4.58
CA TYR A 382 0.41 23.36 4.79
C TYR A 382 1.44 24.35 5.32
N ASN A 383 1.71 25.40 4.55
CA ASN A 383 2.51 26.54 5.01
C ASN A 383 1.59 27.54 5.69
N ALA A 384 1.47 27.46 7.03
CA ALA A 384 0.57 28.31 7.81
C ALA A 384 0.91 29.81 7.74
N LYS A 385 2.16 30.18 7.47
CA LYS A 385 2.59 31.58 7.35
C LYS A 385 2.03 32.25 6.09
N GLU A 386 1.96 31.49 5.00
CA GLU A 386 1.49 32.00 3.69
C GLU A 386 0.06 31.56 3.41
N GLY A 387 -0.45 30.55 4.12
CA GLY A 387 -1.75 29.93 3.90
C GLY A 387 -1.79 29.03 2.67
N ASN A 388 -0.62 28.59 2.16
CA ASN A 388 -0.50 27.74 1.00
C ASN A 388 -0.66 26.27 1.38
N ILE A 389 -1.38 25.51 0.54
CA ILE A 389 -1.52 24.06 0.65
C ILE A 389 -0.87 23.39 -0.56
N TYR A 390 -0.21 22.26 -0.29
CA TYR A 390 0.54 21.47 -1.28
C TYR A 390 -0.07 20.08 -1.34
N TYR A 391 -0.40 19.62 -2.53
CA TYR A 391 -1.11 18.36 -2.74
C TYR A 391 -0.86 17.81 -4.14
N SER A 392 -1.17 16.53 -4.35
CA SER A 392 -1.34 15.99 -5.69
C SER A 392 -2.81 15.79 -6.03
N ALA A 393 -3.12 15.85 -7.31
CA ALA A 393 -4.45 15.59 -7.85
C ALA A 393 -4.35 15.02 -9.26
N LYS A 394 -5.42 14.39 -9.73
CA LYS A 394 -5.52 14.01 -11.14
C LYS A 394 -5.45 15.25 -12.03
N ASP A 395 -4.82 15.13 -13.20
CA ASP A 395 -4.44 16.27 -14.05
C ASP A 395 -4.97 16.10 -15.47
N GLY A 396 -6.19 16.58 -15.71
CA GLY A 396 -6.86 16.57 -17.02
C GLY A 396 -7.15 15.17 -17.58
N SER A 397 -6.85 14.15 -16.81
CA SER A 397 -7.05 12.72 -17.12
C SER A 397 -7.02 11.88 -15.84
N PRO A 398 -7.83 10.85 -15.71
CA PRO A 398 -7.73 9.92 -14.59
C PRO A 398 -6.40 9.16 -14.55
N LEU A 399 -5.65 9.12 -15.66
CA LEU A 399 -4.38 8.38 -15.78
C LEU A 399 -3.19 9.16 -15.24
N ARG A 400 -3.28 10.49 -15.14
CA ARG A 400 -2.17 11.38 -14.82
C ARG A 400 -2.35 12.02 -13.45
N GLU A 401 -1.21 12.34 -12.83
CA GLU A 401 -1.18 12.97 -11.52
C GLU A 401 -0.10 14.04 -11.49
N ALA A 402 -0.44 15.19 -10.94
CA ALA A 402 0.46 16.32 -10.83
C ALA A 402 0.46 16.90 -9.42
N VAL A 403 1.58 17.54 -9.07
CA VAL A 403 1.76 18.27 -7.81
C VAL A 403 1.32 19.71 -7.99
N PHE A 404 0.54 20.21 -7.03
CA PHE A 404 -0.03 21.54 -7.03
C PHE A 404 0.24 22.30 -5.74
N VAL A 405 0.20 23.63 -5.84
CA VAL A 405 0.06 24.53 -4.70
C VAL A 405 -1.22 25.36 -4.90
N CYS A 406 -2.02 25.49 -3.84
CA CYS A 406 -3.14 26.40 -3.77
C CYS A 406 -2.84 27.47 -2.73
N ASP A 407 -2.89 28.75 -3.10
CA ASP A 407 -2.66 29.86 -2.18
C ASP A 407 -3.89 30.17 -1.31
N SER A 408 -3.71 31.03 -0.31
CA SER A 408 -4.77 31.43 0.63
C SER A 408 -5.98 32.13 -0.03
N LYS A 409 -5.86 32.53 -1.31
CA LYS A 409 -6.93 33.13 -2.12
C LYS A 409 -7.63 32.10 -3.02
N GLY A 410 -7.21 30.83 -2.96
CA GLY A 410 -7.75 29.75 -3.79
C GLY A 410 -7.15 29.66 -5.21
N LYS A 411 -6.05 30.39 -5.48
CA LYS A 411 -5.38 30.31 -6.78
C LYS A 411 -4.49 29.07 -6.81
N VAL A 412 -4.78 28.16 -7.74
CA VAL A 412 -4.03 26.92 -7.95
C VAL A 412 -2.92 27.14 -8.98
N LYS A 413 -1.76 26.58 -8.70
CA LYS A 413 -0.60 26.51 -9.58
C LYS A 413 -0.04 25.10 -9.62
N LYS A 414 0.15 24.57 -10.83
CA LYS A 414 0.84 23.30 -11.05
C LYS A 414 2.34 23.48 -10.84
N LEU A 415 2.94 22.60 -10.02
CA LEU A 415 4.39 22.59 -9.71
C LEU A 415 5.15 21.57 -10.55
N SER A 416 4.58 20.37 -10.75
CA SER A 416 5.23 19.34 -11.58
C SER A 416 5.18 19.72 -13.06
N GLN A 417 6.29 19.45 -13.78
CA GLN A 417 6.49 19.94 -15.15
C GLN A 417 6.21 18.88 -16.23
N ARG A 418 6.25 17.60 -15.85
CA ARG A 418 6.15 16.48 -16.79
C ARG A 418 4.79 15.80 -16.69
N GLU A 419 4.25 15.36 -17.82
CA GLU A 419 3.08 14.51 -17.86
C GLU A 419 3.43 13.09 -17.40
N GLY A 420 2.49 12.42 -16.73
CA GLY A 420 2.65 11.13 -16.09
C GLY A 420 2.18 11.17 -14.65
N VAL A 421 2.76 10.36 -13.79
CA VAL A 421 2.52 10.38 -12.34
C VAL A 421 3.65 11.11 -11.63
N ASN A 422 3.29 12.09 -10.81
CA ASN A 422 4.18 12.88 -9.98
C ASN A 422 3.77 12.76 -8.51
N GLU A 423 4.67 12.27 -7.68
CA GLU A 423 4.56 12.18 -6.22
C GLU A 423 5.59 13.11 -5.58
N ALA A 424 5.35 13.60 -4.36
CA ALA A 424 6.28 14.55 -3.74
C ALA A 424 6.52 14.29 -2.26
N VAL A 425 7.76 14.61 -1.80
CA VAL A 425 8.11 14.76 -0.39
C VAL A 425 8.57 16.19 -0.17
N PHE A 426 7.80 16.96 0.60
CA PHE A 426 8.09 18.37 0.86
C PHE A 426 9.01 18.57 2.07
N SER A 427 9.86 19.59 2.01
CA SER A 427 10.55 20.11 3.20
C SER A 427 9.52 20.64 4.22
N THR A 428 9.88 20.66 5.51
CA THR A 428 8.96 21.01 6.61
C THR A 428 8.35 22.41 6.49
N ASN A 429 9.01 23.33 5.75
CA ASN A 429 8.49 24.66 5.45
C ASN A 429 7.91 24.80 4.03
N CYS A 430 7.80 23.69 3.30
CA CYS A 430 7.34 23.60 1.91
C CYS A 430 8.11 24.46 0.89
N ARG A 431 9.35 24.87 1.24
CA ARG A 431 10.20 25.67 0.33
C ARG A 431 10.78 24.83 -0.80
N TYR A 432 11.00 23.56 -0.55
CA TYR A 432 11.53 22.59 -1.48
C TYR A 432 10.69 21.33 -1.48
N PHE A 433 10.83 20.53 -2.53
CA PHE A 433 10.31 19.17 -2.56
C PHE A 433 11.15 18.24 -3.43
N LEU A 434 11.20 16.98 -3.06
CA LEU A 434 11.61 15.89 -3.92
C LEU A 434 10.41 15.47 -4.76
N ASN A 435 10.51 15.60 -6.09
CA ASN A 435 9.51 15.09 -7.03
C ASN A 435 9.96 13.73 -7.55
N LYS A 436 9.13 12.72 -7.41
CA LYS A 436 9.26 11.42 -8.07
C LYS A 436 8.32 11.42 -9.26
N TRP A 437 8.86 11.33 -10.45
CA TRP A 437 8.11 11.31 -11.69
C TRP A 437 8.38 10.03 -12.47
N SER A 438 7.34 9.46 -13.07
CA SER A 438 7.45 8.43 -14.10
C SER A 438 6.30 8.52 -15.08
N ASN A 439 6.44 7.87 -16.23
CA ASN A 439 5.35 7.57 -17.14
C ASN A 439 5.47 6.12 -17.63
N ILE A 440 4.57 5.69 -18.49
CA ILE A 440 4.51 4.30 -18.96
C ILE A 440 5.83 3.82 -19.62
N ASP A 441 6.61 4.74 -20.23
CA ASP A 441 7.85 4.44 -20.95
C ASP A 441 9.13 4.77 -20.18
N THR A 442 9.01 5.51 -19.06
CA THR A 442 10.18 6.03 -18.35
C THR A 442 10.17 5.58 -16.88
N PRO A 443 11.24 4.89 -16.43
CA PRO A 443 11.44 4.58 -15.02
C PRO A 443 11.44 5.82 -14.13
N PRO A 444 11.21 5.69 -12.81
CA PRO A 444 11.17 6.81 -11.89
C PRO A 444 12.41 7.72 -11.99
N VAL A 445 12.16 9.03 -12.01
CA VAL A 445 13.16 10.09 -11.96
C VAL A 445 12.91 10.94 -10.73
N PHE A 446 13.94 11.13 -9.92
CA PHE A 446 13.87 11.86 -8.66
C PHE A 446 14.58 13.20 -8.79
N THR A 447 13.83 14.28 -8.64
CA THR A 447 14.36 15.65 -8.78
C THR A 447 14.04 16.50 -7.57
N LEU A 448 15.01 17.28 -7.10
CA LEU A 448 14.78 18.33 -6.11
C LEU A 448 14.25 19.57 -6.82
N CYS A 449 13.17 20.14 -6.29
CA CYS A 449 12.43 21.24 -6.90
C CYS A 449 12.19 22.38 -5.91
N ASP A 450 12.03 23.59 -6.44
CA ASP A 450 11.59 24.76 -5.70
C ASP A 450 10.08 24.69 -5.44
N GLY A 451 9.67 24.75 -4.17
CA GLY A 451 8.26 24.59 -3.75
C GLY A 451 7.35 25.75 -4.15
N SER A 452 7.89 26.91 -4.52
CA SER A 452 7.08 28.06 -4.93
C SER A 452 6.70 28.05 -6.42
N ASN A 453 7.50 27.40 -7.25
CA ASN A 453 7.34 27.48 -8.71
C ASN A 453 7.55 26.15 -9.46
N GLY A 454 8.00 25.09 -8.78
CA GLY A 454 8.23 23.78 -9.36
C GLY A 454 9.49 23.69 -10.23
N LYS A 455 10.37 24.71 -10.19
CA LYS A 455 11.64 24.69 -10.94
C LYS A 455 12.52 23.55 -10.44
N VAL A 456 12.96 22.68 -11.33
CA VAL A 456 13.95 21.65 -11.02
C VAL A 456 15.28 22.32 -10.67
N LEU A 457 15.82 21.99 -9.51
CA LEU A 457 17.08 22.47 -8.99
C LEU A 457 18.22 21.49 -9.32
N THR A 458 17.98 20.20 -9.08
CA THR A 458 18.91 19.13 -9.41
C THR A 458 18.20 17.78 -9.55
N THR A 459 18.81 16.83 -10.21
CA THR A 459 18.37 15.44 -10.29
C THR A 459 19.18 14.63 -9.29
N LEU A 460 18.52 13.87 -8.41
CA LEU A 460 19.17 12.93 -7.47
C LEU A 460 19.41 11.59 -8.14
N GLU A 461 18.37 11.02 -8.76
CA GLU A 461 18.42 9.74 -9.44
C GLU A 461 17.55 9.79 -10.70
N ASP A 462 18.07 9.36 -11.81
CA ASP A 462 17.35 9.34 -13.10
C ASP A 462 17.17 7.92 -13.66
N ASN A 463 17.62 6.90 -12.95
CA ASN A 463 17.60 5.51 -13.38
C ASN A 463 18.27 5.29 -14.76
N SER A 464 19.33 6.04 -15.07
CA SER A 464 20.08 5.91 -16.32
C SER A 464 20.72 4.53 -16.48
N GLU A 465 21.20 3.93 -15.38
CA GLU A 465 21.75 2.57 -15.41
C GLU A 465 20.68 1.54 -15.76
N LEU A 466 19.47 1.67 -15.19
CA LEU A 466 18.35 0.81 -15.58
C LEU A 466 17.99 1.01 -17.04
N ARG A 467 17.88 2.27 -17.51
CA ARG A 467 17.61 2.54 -18.95
C ARG A 467 18.68 1.93 -19.86
N ASN A 468 19.94 1.98 -19.47
CA ASN A 468 21.03 1.34 -20.21
C ASN A 468 20.88 -0.19 -20.23
N ARG A 469 20.52 -0.83 -19.11
CA ARG A 469 20.23 -2.26 -19.07
C ARG A 469 19.02 -2.62 -19.96
N LEU A 470 17.97 -1.83 -19.91
CA LEU A 470 16.76 -2.03 -20.71
C LEU A 470 17.03 -1.87 -22.21
N SER A 471 17.94 -0.97 -22.62
CA SER A 471 18.29 -0.78 -24.04
C SER A 471 18.94 -2.01 -24.69
N SER A 472 19.45 -2.97 -23.90
CA SER A 472 19.97 -4.26 -24.38
C SER A 472 18.91 -5.32 -24.59
N ILE A 473 17.65 -5.03 -24.25
CA ILE A 473 16.50 -5.92 -24.37
C ILE A 473 15.55 -5.37 -25.43
N ARG A 474 14.86 -6.26 -26.11
CA ARG A 474 13.84 -5.86 -27.07
C ARG A 474 12.46 -5.83 -26.37
N LEU A 475 12.16 -4.71 -25.71
CA LEU A 475 10.89 -4.50 -25.06
C LEU A 475 9.75 -4.36 -26.05
N GLY A 476 8.54 -4.74 -25.65
CA GLY A 476 7.30 -4.54 -26.37
C GLY A 476 6.92 -3.05 -26.47
N SER A 477 5.92 -2.76 -27.28
CA SER A 477 5.32 -1.42 -27.33
C SER A 477 4.16 -1.33 -26.34
N LYS A 478 4.14 -0.26 -25.55
CA LYS A 478 3.07 0.05 -24.60
C LYS A 478 2.20 1.16 -25.13
N GLU A 479 0.89 1.03 -24.96
CA GLU A 479 -0.06 2.07 -25.36
C GLU A 479 -1.27 2.10 -24.44
N PHE A 480 -1.83 3.30 -24.24
CA PHE A 480 -3.15 3.47 -23.62
C PHE A 480 -4.24 3.41 -24.69
N PHE A 481 -5.40 2.90 -24.31
CA PHE A 481 -6.58 2.89 -25.16
C PHE A 481 -7.84 3.11 -24.34
N THR A 482 -8.91 3.45 -25.04
CA THR A 482 -10.26 3.51 -24.47
C THR A 482 -11.21 2.74 -25.35
N PHE A 483 -12.24 2.19 -24.74
CA PHE A 483 -13.38 1.64 -25.50
C PHE A 483 -14.68 1.86 -24.71
N THR A 484 -15.79 1.75 -25.40
CA THR A 484 -17.11 1.86 -24.78
C THR A 484 -17.77 0.49 -24.74
N THR A 485 -18.22 0.10 -23.54
CA THR A 485 -18.96 -1.16 -23.34
C THR A 485 -20.33 -1.12 -24.04
N THR A 486 -21.00 -2.26 -24.15
CA THR A 486 -22.37 -2.34 -24.67
C THR A 486 -23.39 -1.60 -23.81
N GLU A 487 -23.04 -1.30 -22.54
CA GLU A 487 -23.84 -0.50 -21.62
C GLU A 487 -23.56 1.02 -21.71
N GLY A 488 -22.69 1.44 -22.64
CA GLY A 488 -22.36 2.85 -22.86
C GLY A 488 -21.30 3.41 -21.88
N VAL A 489 -20.62 2.57 -21.12
CA VAL A 489 -19.56 2.99 -20.19
C VAL A 489 -18.22 3.00 -20.92
N THR A 490 -17.54 4.16 -20.93
CA THR A 490 -16.17 4.26 -21.46
C THR A 490 -15.16 3.85 -20.41
N LEU A 491 -14.31 2.87 -20.76
CA LEU A 491 -13.27 2.33 -19.90
C LEU A 491 -11.89 2.65 -20.45
N ASN A 492 -10.92 2.81 -19.55
CA ASN A 492 -9.50 3.03 -19.88
C ASN A 492 -8.72 1.72 -19.72
N GLY A 493 -7.76 1.51 -20.62
CA GLY A 493 -6.86 0.37 -20.55
C GLY A 493 -5.46 0.71 -21.01
N TRP A 494 -4.51 -0.16 -20.65
CA TRP A 494 -3.20 -0.22 -21.28
C TRP A 494 -3.01 -1.56 -21.98
N MET A 495 -2.13 -1.57 -22.99
CA MET A 495 -1.77 -2.76 -23.77
C MET A 495 -0.26 -2.80 -23.98
N VAL A 496 0.33 -3.99 -23.79
CA VAL A 496 1.72 -4.30 -24.14
C VAL A 496 1.72 -5.28 -25.29
N LYS A 497 2.31 -4.89 -26.41
CA LYS A 497 2.40 -5.71 -27.64
C LYS A 497 3.82 -6.24 -27.82
N PRO A 498 4.00 -7.46 -28.39
CA PRO A 498 5.32 -7.96 -28.75
C PRO A 498 6.15 -6.96 -29.53
N ALA A 499 7.45 -6.93 -29.32
CA ALA A 499 8.36 -6.02 -30.02
C ALA A 499 8.41 -6.23 -31.56
N ASP A 500 8.03 -7.42 -32.04
CA ASP A 500 7.86 -7.76 -33.47
C ASP A 500 6.38 -7.79 -33.90
N PHE A 501 5.53 -7.05 -33.18
CA PHE A 501 4.10 -7.00 -33.44
C PHE A 501 3.81 -6.71 -34.93
N ASN A 502 2.93 -7.52 -35.51
CA ASN A 502 2.48 -7.39 -36.88
C ASN A 502 0.94 -7.52 -36.92
N ALA A 503 0.25 -6.45 -37.29
CA ALA A 503 -1.21 -6.39 -37.32
C ALA A 503 -1.86 -7.44 -38.29
N GLY A 504 -1.09 -8.04 -39.19
CA GLY A 504 -1.54 -9.13 -40.06
C GLY A 504 -1.48 -10.53 -39.41
N ARG A 505 -0.96 -10.65 -38.20
CA ARG A 505 -0.91 -11.89 -37.42
C ARG A 505 -1.91 -11.86 -36.29
N LYS A 506 -2.33 -13.04 -35.82
CA LYS A 506 -3.18 -13.17 -34.65
C LYS A 506 -2.36 -13.57 -33.41
N TYR A 507 -2.58 -12.89 -32.30
CA TYR A 507 -1.90 -13.10 -31.04
C TYR A 507 -2.86 -13.57 -29.96
N PRO A 508 -2.43 -14.49 -29.07
CA PRO A 508 -3.14 -14.74 -27.83
C PRO A 508 -3.07 -13.51 -26.92
N VAL A 509 -4.08 -13.32 -26.09
CA VAL A 509 -4.17 -12.21 -25.13
C VAL A 509 -4.15 -12.72 -23.71
N VAL A 510 -3.40 -12.07 -22.83
CA VAL A 510 -3.45 -12.26 -21.38
C VAL A 510 -3.91 -10.95 -20.74
N MET A 511 -5.10 -10.99 -20.15
CA MET A 511 -5.64 -9.85 -19.39
C MET A 511 -5.20 -9.97 -17.93
N PHE A 512 -4.51 -8.96 -17.42
CA PHE A 512 -4.31 -8.73 -15.99
C PHE A 512 -5.41 -7.80 -15.49
N GLN A 513 -5.90 -8.02 -14.28
CA GLN A 513 -6.82 -7.09 -13.64
C GLN A 513 -6.78 -7.22 -12.11
N TYR A 514 -7.12 -6.14 -11.41
CA TYR A 514 -7.37 -6.12 -9.96
C TYR A 514 -8.82 -5.76 -9.68
N SER A 515 -9.28 -4.62 -10.18
CA SER A 515 -10.68 -4.15 -10.20
C SER A 515 -11.27 -3.82 -8.81
N GLY A 516 -10.49 -3.86 -7.73
CA GLY A 516 -11.01 -3.56 -6.37
C GLY A 516 -11.51 -2.12 -6.24
N PRO A 517 -12.49 -1.87 -5.34
CA PRO A 517 -13.00 -0.52 -5.09
C PRO A 517 -11.88 0.48 -4.78
N GLY A 518 -11.88 1.62 -5.48
CA GLY A 518 -10.86 2.65 -5.34
C GLY A 518 -9.47 2.33 -5.91
N ALA A 519 -9.19 1.07 -6.24
CA ALA A 519 -7.91 0.68 -6.84
C ALA A 519 -7.80 1.14 -8.29
N GLN A 520 -6.60 1.52 -8.75
CA GLN A 520 -6.34 1.94 -10.11
C GLN A 520 -5.08 1.27 -10.66
N GLN A 521 -5.21 0.55 -11.78
CA GLN A 521 -4.11 -0.13 -12.47
C GLN A 521 -3.73 0.56 -13.79
N VAL A 522 -4.65 1.33 -14.35
CA VAL A 522 -4.44 2.06 -15.61
C VAL A 522 -4.04 3.49 -15.29
N VAL A 523 -2.74 3.68 -15.10
CA VAL A 523 -2.10 4.96 -14.76
C VAL A 523 -0.90 5.19 -15.67
N ASP A 524 -0.62 6.46 -16.01
CA ASP A 524 0.55 6.82 -16.82
C ASP A 524 1.81 6.87 -15.95
N SER A 525 2.23 5.68 -15.50
CA SER A 525 3.41 5.47 -14.66
C SER A 525 4.22 4.26 -15.13
N TRP A 526 5.46 4.15 -14.66
CA TRP A 526 6.34 3.01 -14.95
C TRP A 526 5.74 1.66 -14.53
N SER A 527 4.85 1.64 -13.55
CA SER A 527 4.18 0.42 -13.08
C SER A 527 3.14 -0.12 -14.06
N ALA A 528 2.62 0.72 -14.96
CA ALA A 528 1.65 0.28 -15.97
C ALA A 528 2.29 -0.70 -16.97
N GLY A 529 1.70 -1.89 -17.10
CA GLY A 529 2.26 -2.96 -17.92
C GLY A 529 3.60 -3.49 -17.43
N ASN A 530 3.87 -3.39 -16.12
CA ASN A 530 5.13 -3.81 -15.51
C ASN A 530 4.95 -4.53 -14.16
N MET A 531 3.75 -4.83 -13.73
CA MET A 531 3.44 -5.46 -12.46
C MET A 531 4.35 -4.97 -11.30
N GLY A 532 4.26 -3.66 -10.99
CA GLY A 532 5.09 -3.05 -9.95
C GLY A 532 6.57 -2.90 -10.30
N GLY A 533 6.92 -2.86 -11.58
CA GLY A 533 8.28 -2.61 -12.07
C GLY A 533 9.12 -3.87 -12.30
N CYS A 534 8.52 -5.07 -12.29
CA CYS A 534 9.25 -6.32 -12.50
C CYS A 534 9.30 -6.82 -13.97
N LEU A 535 8.71 -6.10 -14.91
CA LEU A 535 8.67 -6.43 -16.36
C LEU A 535 7.95 -7.75 -16.72
N TYR A 536 7.00 -8.22 -15.92
CA TYR A 536 6.35 -9.49 -16.20
C TYR A 536 5.50 -9.46 -17.48
N GLU A 537 4.80 -8.39 -17.75
CA GLU A 537 4.02 -8.20 -18.99
C GLU A 537 4.92 -8.10 -20.22
N GLU A 538 6.10 -7.47 -20.09
CA GLU A 538 7.12 -7.45 -21.15
C GLU A 538 7.67 -8.85 -21.43
N TYR A 539 7.89 -9.65 -20.38
CA TYR A 539 8.27 -11.07 -20.55
C TYR A 539 7.18 -11.87 -21.27
N LEU A 540 5.91 -11.68 -20.90
CA LEU A 540 4.79 -12.33 -21.61
C LEU A 540 4.68 -11.86 -23.07
N ALA A 541 4.97 -10.58 -23.35
CA ALA A 541 5.00 -10.05 -24.70
C ALA A 541 6.14 -10.67 -25.53
N GLU A 542 7.32 -10.88 -24.94
CA GLU A 542 8.43 -11.62 -25.57
C GLU A 542 8.06 -13.08 -25.86
N GLU A 543 7.22 -13.69 -25.02
CA GLU A 543 6.67 -15.04 -25.22
C GLU A 543 5.52 -15.06 -26.26
N GLY A 544 5.21 -13.93 -26.88
CA GLY A 544 4.27 -13.79 -27.99
C GLY A 544 2.82 -13.48 -27.59
N PHE A 545 2.56 -13.03 -26.37
CA PHE A 545 1.25 -12.60 -25.92
C PHE A 545 1.07 -11.09 -26.10
N ILE A 546 -0.17 -10.65 -26.29
CA ILE A 546 -0.56 -9.27 -26.01
C ILE A 546 -1.06 -9.24 -24.56
N CYS A 547 -0.48 -8.37 -23.72
CA CYS A 547 -0.92 -8.17 -22.34
C CYS A 547 -1.83 -6.94 -22.25
N VAL A 548 -2.93 -7.04 -21.52
CA VAL A 548 -3.94 -5.99 -21.43
C VAL A 548 -4.40 -5.84 -19.98
N CYS A 549 -4.64 -4.60 -19.55
CA CYS A 549 -5.36 -4.30 -18.32
C CYS A 549 -6.40 -3.22 -18.59
N VAL A 550 -7.56 -3.35 -17.95
CA VAL A 550 -8.64 -2.36 -18.02
C VAL A 550 -9.18 -2.11 -16.62
N ASP A 551 -9.27 -0.86 -16.24
CA ASP A 551 -9.97 -0.42 -15.04
C ASP A 551 -11.47 -0.27 -15.32
N GLY A 552 -12.26 -1.18 -14.75
CA GLY A 552 -13.72 -1.19 -14.84
C GLY A 552 -14.38 -0.27 -13.82
N ARG A 553 -15.71 -0.33 -13.77
CA ARG A 553 -16.52 0.35 -12.75
C ARG A 553 -16.10 -0.12 -11.35
N GLY A 554 -16.09 0.81 -10.40
CA GLY A 554 -15.60 0.57 -9.03
C GLY A 554 -14.17 1.05 -8.81
N THR A 555 -13.35 1.19 -9.86
CA THR A 555 -11.96 1.64 -9.73
C THR A 555 -11.83 3.14 -9.49
N GLY A 556 -10.70 3.56 -8.91
CA GLY A 556 -10.44 4.94 -8.50
C GLY A 556 -10.07 5.91 -9.64
N GLY A 557 -9.82 7.16 -9.27
CA GLY A 557 -9.31 8.22 -10.14
C GLY A 557 -10.36 8.92 -10.99
N ARG A 558 -11.63 8.51 -10.93
CA ARG A 558 -12.74 9.05 -11.74
C ARG A 558 -13.86 9.70 -10.89
N GLY A 559 -13.60 9.89 -9.59
CA GLY A 559 -14.57 10.45 -8.63
C GLY A 559 -15.49 9.40 -8.02
N ALA A 560 -16.17 9.82 -6.94
CA ALA A 560 -16.95 8.92 -6.08
C ALA A 560 -18.11 8.22 -6.80
N GLU A 561 -18.76 8.88 -7.78
CA GLU A 561 -19.86 8.28 -8.54
C GLU A 561 -19.41 7.04 -9.34
N PHE A 562 -18.24 7.08 -9.93
CA PHE A 562 -17.70 5.93 -10.68
C PHE A 562 -17.19 4.83 -9.74
N GLU A 563 -16.50 5.23 -8.69
CA GLU A 563 -15.87 4.31 -7.73
C GLU A 563 -16.92 3.51 -6.94
N LYS A 564 -17.99 4.15 -6.51
CA LYS A 564 -18.97 3.55 -5.61
C LYS A 564 -20.10 2.75 -6.30
N GLN A 565 -19.99 2.53 -7.61
CA GLN A 565 -21.01 1.76 -8.36
C GLN A 565 -21.10 0.29 -7.96
N THR A 566 -20.01 -0.28 -7.43
CA THR A 566 -19.96 -1.69 -7.00
C THR A 566 -20.46 -1.92 -5.57
N TYR A 567 -20.88 -0.85 -4.89
CA TYR A 567 -21.35 -0.93 -3.52
C TYR A 567 -22.48 -1.94 -3.33
N GLN A 568 -22.36 -2.79 -2.32
CA GLN A 568 -23.23 -3.92 -1.97
C GLN A 568 -23.25 -5.09 -2.98
N HIS A 569 -22.47 -5.02 -4.06
CA HIS A 569 -22.47 -6.08 -5.07
C HIS A 569 -21.09 -6.27 -5.71
N LEU A 570 -20.08 -6.51 -4.89
CA LEU A 570 -18.70 -6.70 -5.33
C LEU A 570 -18.55 -7.89 -6.28
N GLY A 571 -17.78 -7.71 -7.36
CA GLY A 571 -17.49 -8.73 -8.36
C GLY A 571 -18.50 -8.81 -9.50
N TYR A 572 -19.65 -8.13 -9.41
CA TYR A 572 -20.68 -8.19 -10.44
C TYR A 572 -20.38 -7.27 -11.63
N LEU A 573 -20.24 -5.96 -11.39
CA LEU A 573 -19.93 -5.00 -12.45
C LEU A 573 -18.50 -5.16 -12.96
N GLU A 574 -17.58 -5.45 -12.07
CA GLU A 574 -16.17 -5.69 -12.39
C GLU A 574 -16.04 -6.86 -13.39
N ALA A 575 -16.72 -8.00 -13.12
CA ALA A 575 -16.71 -9.14 -14.03
C ALA A 575 -17.35 -8.82 -15.38
N ARG A 576 -18.45 -8.06 -15.40
CA ARG A 576 -19.09 -7.62 -16.66
C ARG A 576 -18.15 -6.77 -17.49
N ASP A 577 -17.46 -5.81 -16.88
CA ASP A 577 -16.55 -4.90 -17.58
C ASP A 577 -15.33 -5.67 -18.13
N GLN A 578 -14.82 -6.67 -17.40
CA GLN A 578 -13.74 -7.53 -17.91
C GLN A 578 -14.21 -8.43 -19.07
N VAL A 579 -15.42 -8.97 -19.02
CA VAL A 579 -16.01 -9.74 -20.12
C VAL A 579 -16.26 -8.84 -21.35
N GLU A 580 -16.79 -7.62 -21.17
CA GLU A 580 -16.94 -6.63 -22.25
C GLU A 580 -15.59 -6.28 -22.89
N THR A 581 -14.54 -6.14 -22.05
CA THR A 581 -13.16 -5.93 -22.52
C THR A 581 -12.70 -7.09 -23.41
N ALA A 582 -12.90 -8.33 -22.97
CA ALA A 582 -12.51 -9.52 -23.73
C ALA A 582 -13.30 -9.64 -25.04
N LEU A 583 -14.59 -9.31 -25.04
CA LEU A 583 -15.42 -9.28 -26.24
C LEU A 583 -14.99 -8.19 -27.23
N TRP A 584 -14.58 -7.01 -26.72
CA TRP A 584 -14.01 -5.95 -27.54
C TRP A 584 -12.67 -6.37 -28.16
N LEU A 585 -11.78 -6.99 -27.37
CA LEU A 585 -10.51 -7.53 -27.84
C LEU A 585 -10.71 -8.60 -28.92
N ALA A 586 -11.67 -9.52 -28.74
CA ALA A 586 -11.98 -10.57 -29.70
C ALA A 586 -12.36 -10.05 -31.10
N ARG A 587 -12.79 -8.79 -31.21
CA ARG A 587 -13.12 -8.12 -32.49
C ARG A 587 -11.90 -7.49 -33.16
N GLN A 588 -10.76 -7.38 -32.46
CA GLN A 588 -9.57 -6.80 -33.07
C GLN A 588 -8.96 -7.76 -34.09
N PRO A 589 -8.54 -7.28 -35.25
CA PRO A 589 -8.06 -8.15 -36.34
C PRO A 589 -6.81 -8.93 -35.96
N TYR A 590 -6.01 -8.43 -35.05
CA TYR A 590 -4.76 -9.01 -34.57
C TYR A 590 -4.93 -9.89 -33.32
N VAL A 591 -6.15 -10.09 -32.82
CA VAL A 591 -6.40 -10.94 -31.65
C VAL A 591 -6.91 -12.33 -32.09
N ASP A 592 -6.33 -13.36 -31.48
CA ASP A 592 -6.92 -14.71 -31.58
C ASP A 592 -8.03 -14.82 -30.50
N SER A 593 -9.26 -14.66 -30.98
CA SER A 593 -10.45 -14.65 -30.12
C SER A 593 -10.71 -15.98 -29.37
N LYS A 594 -10.01 -17.04 -29.72
CA LYS A 594 -10.10 -18.36 -29.05
C LYS A 594 -9.04 -18.50 -27.94
N ARG A 595 -8.07 -17.56 -27.86
CA ARG A 595 -6.96 -17.60 -26.94
C ARG A 595 -6.87 -16.29 -26.16
N ILE A 596 -7.92 -16.01 -25.38
CA ILE A 596 -7.96 -14.90 -24.43
C ILE A 596 -7.97 -15.49 -23.03
N GLY A 597 -6.95 -15.15 -22.22
CA GLY A 597 -6.84 -15.54 -20.82
C GLY A 597 -7.01 -14.35 -19.89
N ILE A 598 -7.31 -14.60 -18.62
CA ILE A 598 -7.46 -13.60 -17.57
C ILE A 598 -6.76 -14.05 -16.31
N TRP A 599 -6.13 -13.12 -15.58
CA TRP A 599 -5.58 -13.42 -14.27
C TRP A 599 -5.60 -12.22 -13.34
N GLY A 600 -5.52 -12.51 -12.04
CA GLY A 600 -5.40 -11.51 -11.02
C GLY A 600 -5.05 -12.11 -9.67
N TRP A 601 -4.70 -11.25 -8.73
CA TRP A 601 -4.27 -11.58 -7.40
C TRP A 601 -5.21 -10.97 -6.36
N SER A 602 -5.52 -11.71 -5.26
CA SER A 602 -6.36 -11.21 -4.17
C SER A 602 -7.77 -10.87 -4.67
N TYR A 603 -8.21 -9.61 -4.57
CA TYR A 603 -9.43 -9.12 -5.20
C TYR A 603 -9.44 -9.43 -6.71
N GLY A 604 -8.31 -9.23 -7.41
CA GLY A 604 -8.17 -9.59 -8.82
C GLY A 604 -8.33 -11.09 -9.07
N GLY A 605 -7.93 -11.93 -8.12
CA GLY A 605 -8.23 -13.37 -8.14
C GLY A 605 -9.73 -13.64 -8.06
N TYR A 606 -10.44 -12.96 -7.16
CA TYR A 606 -11.90 -13.02 -7.08
C TYR A 606 -12.57 -12.57 -8.38
N CYS A 607 -12.18 -11.42 -8.90
CA CYS A 607 -12.73 -10.93 -10.16
C CYS A 607 -12.41 -11.83 -11.35
N THR A 608 -11.26 -12.53 -11.33
CA THR A 608 -10.96 -13.57 -12.33
C THR A 608 -11.98 -14.70 -12.26
N LEU A 609 -12.28 -15.23 -11.08
CA LEU A 609 -13.29 -16.29 -10.89
C LEU A 609 -14.69 -15.82 -11.29
N MET A 610 -15.08 -14.61 -10.89
CA MET A 610 -16.36 -14.00 -11.24
C MET A 610 -16.50 -13.77 -12.75
N SER A 611 -15.44 -13.33 -13.43
CA SER A 611 -15.40 -13.11 -14.87
C SER A 611 -15.52 -14.42 -15.66
N MET A 612 -14.83 -15.49 -15.24
CA MET A 612 -14.90 -16.80 -15.88
C MET A 612 -16.26 -17.50 -15.66
N SER A 613 -17.06 -17.03 -14.70
CA SER A 613 -18.41 -17.55 -14.37
C SER A 613 -19.52 -16.50 -14.58
N GLU A 614 -19.24 -15.41 -15.30
CA GLU A 614 -20.22 -14.35 -15.60
C GLU A 614 -21.40 -14.85 -16.40
N GLY A 615 -21.20 -15.83 -17.29
CA GLY A 615 -22.24 -16.45 -18.10
C GLY A 615 -22.02 -16.31 -19.61
N ARG A 616 -21.13 -15.43 -20.06
CA ARG A 616 -20.67 -15.31 -21.45
C ARG A 616 -19.26 -15.92 -21.55
N PRO A 617 -19.12 -17.15 -22.09
CA PRO A 617 -17.82 -17.85 -22.14
C PRO A 617 -16.90 -17.20 -23.19
N VAL A 618 -15.96 -16.39 -22.72
CA VAL A 618 -15.00 -15.66 -23.58
C VAL A 618 -13.55 -16.02 -23.23
N PHE A 619 -13.28 -16.46 -22.01
CA PHE A 619 -11.93 -16.80 -21.55
C PHE A 619 -11.62 -18.28 -21.80
N ALA A 620 -10.49 -18.54 -22.49
CA ALA A 620 -9.97 -19.90 -22.70
C ALA A 620 -9.30 -20.45 -21.44
N ALA A 621 -8.63 -19.56 -20.67
CA ALA A 621 -7.95 -19.92 -19.44
C ALA A 621 -7.97 -18.78 -18.45
N GLY A 622 -7.92 -19.11 -17.15
CA GLY A 622 -7.75 -18.13 -16.07
C GLY A 622 -6.80 -18.60 -14.99
N VAL A 623 -6.18 -17.64 -14.29
CA VAL A 623 -5.35 -17.89 -13.12
C VAL A 623 -5.81 -16.99 -11.98
N ALA A 624 -6.25 -17.59 -10.89
CA ALA A 624 -6.64 -16.88 -9.67
C ALA A 624 -5.57 -17.10 -8.58
N VAL A 625 -4.87 -16.04 -8.23
CA VAL A 625 -3.81 -16.09 -7.21
C VAL A 625 -4.34 -15.52 -5.90
N ALA A 626 -4.26 -16.30 -4.82
CA ALA A 626 -4.74 -15.96 -3.48
C ALA A 626 -6.16 -15.32 -3.51
N PRO A 627 -7.15 -15.95 -4.18
CA PRO A 627 -8.43 -15.33 -4.44
C PRO A 627 -9.35 -15.33 -3.22
N VAL A 628 -10.06 -14.22 -3.00
CA VAL A 628 -11.34 -14.28 -2.28
C VAL A 628 -12.30 -15.10 -3.13
N THR A 629 -13.19 -15.89 -2.51
CA THR A 629 -14.22 -16.66 -3.21
C THR A 629 -15.61 -16.35 -2.67
N SER A 630 -15.69 -15.89 -1.43
CA SER A 630 -16.87 -15.35 -0.80
C SER A 630 -16.49 -14.30 0.25
N TYR A 631 -17.10 -13.14 0.20
CA TYR A 631 -16.89 -12.06 1.19
C TYR A 631 -17.39 -12.40 2.58
N ARG A 632 -18.10 -13.51 2.78
CA ARG A 632 -18.39 -14.06 4.12
C ARG A 632 -17.13 -14.55 4.85
N TYR A 633 -16.04 -14.78 4.13
CA TYR A 633 -14.77 -15.27 4.67
C TYR A 633 -13.70 -14.20 4.77
N TYR A 634 -14.06 -12.95 4.48
CA TYR A 634 -13.14 -11.83 4.58
C TYR A 634 -13.50 -10.93 5.77
N ASP A 635 -12.55 -10.05 6.18
CA ASP A 635 -12.69 -9.28 7.41
C ASP A 635 -13.86 -8.28 7.42
N THR A 636 -14.21 -7.83 8.63
CA THR A 636 -15.34 -6.92 8.87
C THR A 636 -15.11 -5.55 8.24
N ILE A 637 -13.97 -4.91 8.49
CA ILE A 637 -13.76 -3.48 8.16
C ILE A 637 -13.81 -3.26 6.64
N TYR A 638 -13.04 -4.05 5.88
CA TYR A 638 -13.08 -4.01 4.42
C TYR A 638 -14.44 -4.41 3.87
N THR A 639 -14.88 -5.59 4.25
CA THR A 639 -16.08 -6.17 3.64
C THR A 639 -17.32 -5.34 3.93
N GLU A 640 -17.53 -4.93 5.16
CA GLU A 640 -18.75 -4.19 5.55
C GLU A 640 -18.75 -2.74 5.03
N ARG A 641 -17.58 -2.14 4.80
CA ARG A 641 -17.46 -0.85 4.10
C ARG A 641 -18.14 -0.90 2.73
N PHE A 642 -17.91 -1.98 1.99
CA PHE A 642 -18.38 -2.10 0.61
C PHE A 642 -19.65 -2.94 0.46
N MET A 643 -19.96 -3.82 1.39
CA MET A 643 -21.05 -4.79 1.29
C MET A 643 -22.11 -4.67 2.38
N ARG A 644 -21.90 -3.88 3.44
CA ARG A 644 -22.67 -3.95 4.71
C ARG A 644 -22.47 -5.31 5.38
N THR A 645 -23.24 -5.59 6.44
CA THR A 645 -23.22 -6.92 7.06
C THR A 645 -23.97 -7.96 6.22
N PRO A 646 -23.66 -9.25 6.37
CA PRO A 646 -24.39 -10.33 5.68
C PRO A 646 -25.91 -10.37 5.96
N ASN A 647 -26.33 -9.85 7.11
CA ASN A 647 -27.76 -9.78 7.47
C ASN A 647 -28.48 -8.62 6.77
N GLU A 648 -27.78 -7.52 6.50
CA GLU A 648 -28.33 -6.34 5.83
C GLU A 648 -28.35 -6.51 4.32
N ASN A 649 -27.43 -7.30 3.74
CA ASN A 649 -27.27 -7.49 2.31
C ASN A 649 -27.15 -8.99 1.93
N PRO A 650 -28.13 -9.84 2.26
CA PRO A 650 -28.04 -11.27 2.01
C PRO A 650 -27.87 -11.62 0.52
N ASP A 651 -28.49 -10.87 -0.38
CA ASP A 651 -28.43 -11.10 -1.82
C ASP A 651 -27.07 -10.80 -2.42
N GLY A 652 -26.41 -9.70 -2.00
CA GLY A 652 -25.07 -9.37 -2.44
C GLY A 652 -24.03 -10.41 -2.01
N TYR A 653 -24.18 -10.96 -0.79
CA TYR A 653 -23.31 -12.05 -0.31
C TYR A 653 -23.62 -13.41 -0.93
N ALA A 654 -24.84 -13.61 -1.44
CA ALA A 654 -25.22 -14.87 -2.10
C ALA A 654 -24.61 -15.00 -3.50
N ASP A 655 -24.36 -13.88 -4.19
CA ASP A 655 -23.72 -13.87 -5.51
C ASP A 655 -22.19 -13.78 -5.39
N ASN A 656 -21.52 -14.91 -5.47
CA ASN A 656 -20.10 -15.05 -5.27
C ASN A 656 -19.50 -16.16 -6.14
N ALA A 657 -18.18 -16.35 -6.13
CA ALA A 657 -17.53 -17.36 -6.96
C ALA A 657 -18.00 -18.78 -6.65
N ILE A 658 -18.25 -19.10 -5.37
CA ILE A 658 -18.71 -20.43 -4.93
C ILE A 658 -20.10 -20.72 -5.50
N SER A 659 -21.05 -19.79 -5.38
CA SER A 659 -22.41 -19.96 -5.93
C SER A 659 -22.45 -20.03 -7.45
N ARG A 660 -21.44 -19.47 -8.12
CA ARG A 660 -21.28 -19.47 -9.58
C ARG A 660 -20.45 -20.64 -10.12
N ALA A 661 -19.99 -21.59 -9.29
CA ALA A 661 -19.10 -22.68 -9.69
C ALA A 661 -19.61 -23.47 -10.91
N THR A 662 -20.93 -23.73 -11.00
CA THR A 662 -21.57 -24.42 -12.13
C THR A 662 -21.41 -23.68 -13.45
N ARG A 663 -21.19 -22.35 -13.44
CA ARG A 663 -21.06 -21.49 -14.62
C ARG A 663 -19.60 -21.35 -15.07
N LEU A 664 -18.63 -21.87 -14.31
CA LEU A 664 -17.22 -21.78 -14.68
C LEU A 664 -17.01 -22.28 -16.11
N SER A 665 -16.36 -21.47 -16.95
CA SER A 665 -15.98 -21.79 -18.32
C SER A 665 -14.49 -21.51 -18.54
N GLY A 666 -13.86 -22.34 -19.39
CA GLY A 666 -12.41 -22.26 -19.62
C GLY A 666 -11.61 -23.03 -18.55
N ARG A 667 -10.29 -23.11 -18.78
CA ARG A 667 -9.36 -23.82 -17.89
C ARG A 667 -8.99 -22.93 -16.71
N LEU A 668 -9.03 -23.43 -15.50
CA LEU A 668 -8.72 -22.67 -14.28
C LEU A 668 -7.50 -23.22 -13.55
N LEU A 669 -6.58 -22.33 -13.18
CA LEU A 669 -5.50 -22.57 -12.21
C LEU A 669 -5.71 -21.69 -10.99
N ILE A 670 -5.70 -22.28 -9.81
CA ILE A 670 -5.75 -21.59 -8.51
C ILE A 670 -4.37 -21.71 -7.85
N CYS A 671 -3.86 -20.61 -7.30
CA CYS A 671 -2.58 -20.58 -6.56
C CYS A 671 -2.83 -19.98 -5.18
N GLN A 672 -2.47 -20.69 -4.09
CA GLN A 672 -2.77 -20.25 -2.73
C GLN A 672 -1.62 -20.52 -1.76
N GLY A 673 -1.35 -19.58 -0.86
CA GLY A 673 -0.49 -19.78 0.31
C GLY A 673 -1.23 -20.53 1.42
N THR A 674 -0.63 -21.58 2.00
CA THR A 674 -1.31 -22.34 3.07
C THR A 674 -1.33 -21.60 4.42
N ALA A 675 -0.51 -20.56 4.57
CA ALA A 675 -0.44 -19.69 5.75
C ALA A 675 -0.79 -18.24 5.38
N ASP A 676 -1.73 -18.07 4.46
CA ASP A 676 -2.27 -16.75 4.10
C ASP A 676 -3.15 -16.26 5.25
N ASP A 677 -2.67 -15.22 5.93
CA ASP A 677 -3.31 -14.58 7.08
C ASP A 677 -4.31 -13.49 6.67
N ASN A 678 -4.38 -13.16 5.38
CA ASN A 678 -5.29 -12.16 4.84
C ASN A 678 -6.48 -12.83 4.13
N VAL A 679 -6.22 -13.53 3.01
CA VAL A 679 -7.22 -14.33 2.30
C VAL A 679 -7.00 -15.79 2.66
N HIS A 680 -7.72 -16.26 3.64
CA HIS A 680 -7.54 -17.58 4.22
C HIS A 680 -7.68 -18.72 3.21
N TYR A 681 -6.92 -19.79 3.41
CA TYR A 681 -6.96 -21.03 2.62
C TYR A 681 -8.39 -21.60 2.49
N ARG A 682 -9.26 -21.32 3.45
CA ARG A 682 -10.69 -21.66 3.41
C ARG A 682 -11.37 -21.22 2.10
N ASN A 683 -11.00 -20.03 1.57
CA ASN A 683 -11.57 -19.54 0.32
C ASN A 683 -11.40 -20.56 -0.82
N VAL A 684 -10.18 -21.03 -1.04
CA VAL A 684 -9.91 -21.99 -2.13
C VAL A 684 -10.42 -23.39 -1.81
N ALA A 685 -10.43 -23.82 -0.55
CA ALA A 685 -10.93 -25.12 -0.16
C ALA A 685 -12.43 -25.25 -0.41
N GLU A 686 -13.24 -24.27 0.01
CA GLU A 686 -14.70 -24.24 -0.23
C GLU A 686 -15.04 -24.08 -1.72
N TYR A 687 -14.25 -23.31 -2.46
CA TYR A 687 -14.46 -23.18 -3.90
C TYR A 687 -14.09 -24.47 -4.66
N ALA A 688 -13.00 -25.13 -4.27
CA ALA A 688 -12.61 -26.43 -4.84
C ALA A 688 -13.72 -27.48 -4.63
N GLU A 689 -14.31 -27.56 -3.45
CA GLU A 689 -15.45 -28.44 -3.18
C GLU A 689 -16.64 -28.09 -4.09
N ALA A 690 -16.99 -26.81 -4.23
CA ALA A 690 -18.07 -26.38 -5.11
C ALA A 690 -17.81 -26.74 -6.59
N LEU A 691 -16.57 -26.63 -7.06
CA LEU A 691 -16.20 -27.05 -8.43
C LEU A 691 -16.30 -28.57 -8.62
N ILE A 692 -15.86 -29.36 -7.62
CA ILE A 692 -16.00 -30.82 -7.64
C ILE A 692 -17.48 -31.23 -7.72
N GLN A 693 -18.34 -30.64 -6.91
CA GLN A 693 -19.76 -30.92 -6.92
C GLN A 693 -20.45 -30.44 -8.22
N ALA A 694 -19.88 -29.45 -8.90
CA ALA A 694 -20.33 -28.94 -10.19
C ALA A 694 -19.75 -29.70 -11.40
N ASP A 695 -18.95 -30.76 -11.19
CA ASP A 695 -18.22 -31.52 -12.22
C ASP A 695 -17.39 -30.61 -13.12
N LYS A 696 -16.59 -29.71 -12.52
CA LYS A 696 -15.72 -28.74 -13.20
C LYS A 696 -14.26 -29.08 -12.97
N ASP A 697 -13.51 -29.20 -14.05
CA ASP A 697 -12.06 -29.37 -13.98
C ASP A 697 -11.35 -28.08 -13.56
N PHE A 698 -10.40 -28.20 -12.64
CA PHE A 698 -9.49 -27.14 -12.22
C PHE A 698 -8.17 -27.72 -11.77
N TYR A 699 -7.16 -26.84 -11.66
CA TYR A 699 -5.86 -27.17 -11.10
C TYR A 699 -5.57 -26.24 -9.94
N GLN A 700 -4.90 -26.76 -8.90
CA GLN A 700 -4.54 -25.99 -7.71
C GLN A 700 -3.08 -26.22 -7.37
N ILE A 701 -2.38 -25.14 -7.01
CA ILE A 701 -1.02 -25.16 -6.49
C ILE A 701 -1.00 -24.50 -5.11
N ASP A 702 -0.65 -25.29 -4.10
CA ASP A 702 -0.53 -24.80 -2.72
C ASP A 702 0.93 -24.49 -2.40
N PHE A 703 1.16 -23.30 -1.83
CA PHE A 703 2.46 -22.83 -1.43
C PHE A 703 2.61 -22.94 0.08
N THR A 704 3.34 -23.96 0.53
CA THR A 704 3.50 -24.32 1.94
C THR A 704 4.04 -23.15 2.77
N ASN A 705 3.35 -22.78 3.86
CA ASN A 705 3.66 -21.71 4.79
C ASN A 705 3.83 -20.31 4.14
N ARG A 706 3.37 -20.11 2.89
CA ARG A 706 3.39 -18.79 2.29
C ARG A 706 2.15 -18.00 2.70
N ASN A 707 2.39 -16.73 3.02
CA ASN A 707 1.35 -15.74 3.28
C ASN A 707 0.78 -15.18 1.97
N HIS A 708 -0.01 -14.12 2.05
CA HIS A 708 -0.70 -13.49 0.92
C HIS A 708 0.23 -13.03 -0.21
N SER A 709 1.49 -12.71 0.09
CA SER A 709 2.46 -12.28 -0.93
C SER A 709 3.08 -13.42 -1.74
N ILE A 710 2.94 -14.68 -1.32
CA ILE A 710 3.51 -15.88 -1.97
C ILE A 710 4.97 -15.64 -2.40
N SER A 711 5.84 -15.34 -1.44
CA SER A 711 7.24 -14.96 -1.67
C SER A 711 8.22 -15.81 -0.86
N GLY A 712 9.50 -15.57 -1.04
CA GLY A 712 10.61 -16.24 -0.35
C GLY A 712 11.24 -17.39 -1.14
N GLY A 713 12.57 -17.42 -1.16
CA GLY A 713 13.34 -18.40 -1.95
C GLY A 713 12.97 -18.37 -3.43
N ASN A 714 12.76 -19.53 -4.03
CA ASN A 714 12.39 -19.67 -5.44
C ASN A 714 10.88 -19.53 -5.71
N THR A 715 10.08 -19.19 -4.70
CA THR A 715 8.61 -19.25 -4.76
C THR A 715 8.02 -18.35 -5.84
N ARG A 716 8.46 -17.10 -5.91
CA ARG A 716 7.95 -16.12 -6.89
C ARG A 716 8.29 -16.52 -8.34
N ALA A 717 9.50 -16.98 -8.56
CA ALA A 717 9.92 -17.45 -9.88
C ALA A 717 9.11 -18.69 -10.31
N PHE A 718 8.86 -19.61 -9.37
CA PHE A 718 8.01 -20.77 -9.65
C PHE A 718 6.58 -20.34 -10.01
N LEU A 719 5.97 -19.46 -9.23
CA LEU A 719 4.62 -18.95 -9.46
C LEU A 719 4.48 -18.34 -10.85
N PHE A 720 5.33 -17.38 -11.22
CA PHE A 720 5.27 -16.75 -12.56
C PHE A 720 5.50 -17.72 -13.69
N ARG A 721 6.37 -18.70 -13.51
CA ARG A 721 6.55 -19.77 -14.50
C ARG A 721 5.28 -20.61 -14.65
N GLN A 722 4.58 -20.95 -13.57
CA GLN A 722 3.31 -21.70 -13.65
C GLN A 722 2.23 -20.89 -14.36
N ILE A 723 2.07 -19.59 -14.05
CA ILE A 723 1.14 -18.70 -14.72
C ILE A 723 1.44 -18.64 -16.23
N THR A 724 2.70 -18.41 -16.61
CA THR A 724 3.13 -18.38 -18.02
C THR A 724 2.84 -19.70 -18.74
N ASN A 725 3.23 -20.83 -18.13
CA ASN A 725 3.01 -22.16 -18.72
C ASN A 725 1.53 -22.49 -18.88
N TRP A 726 0.68 -21.98 -17.97
CA TRP A 726 -0.76 -22.14 -18.05
C TRP A 726 -1.33 -21.46 -19.29
N PHE A 727 -0.94 -20.21 -19.53
CA PHE A 727 -1.40 -19.48 -20.73
C PHE A 727 -0.80 -19.99 -22.04
N LYS A 728 0.42 -20.54 -22.04
CA LYS A 728 1.00 -21.19 -23.22
C LYS A 728 0.20 -22.41 -23.74
N GLN A 729 -0.69 -22.94 -22.91
CA GLN A 729 -1.53 -24.08 -23.26
C GLN A 729 -2.93 -23.67 -23.77
N MET A 730 -3.22 -22.40 -23.99
CA MET A 730 -4.47 -21.92 -24.62
C MET A 730 -4.56 -22.28 -26.07
#